data_233faab07cac88c679129f3e5c5a0808
#
_entry.id   233faab07cac88c679129f3e5c5a0808
#
_cell.length_a   1.000
_cell.length_b   1.000
_cell.length_c   1.000
_cell.angle_alpha   90.00
_cell.angle_beta   90.00
_cell.angle_gamma   90.00
#
_symmetry.space_group_name_H-M   'P 1'
#
loop_
_entity.id
_entity.type
_entity.pdbx_description
1 polymer ?
#
loop_
_entity_poly.entity_id
_entity_poly.type
_entity_poly.pdbx_seq_one_letter_code
_entity_poly.pdbx_strand_id
1 'polypeptide(L)'
;MSILRSYLLGLIVAHVAWLFFFTTGQLLWKRHADDSKPFRLDTLVITSVAGMALSGFGLLLLGFAHLLNPFGLAGLLALEAALFRLLKRGNWLSLTFWRRILQDFLTGWTLPVTFIYILFLSLGIPAILPPTHGDPVSYHLAYAADWANAGRIYVDPFLRFPYYANNFLLFDSALFVLKLGDYCHFLTWLCGLLTCLGVLAFFAAPELRSADDHQRGRLFPFLHQFLIPLSLALSPVFLEYLNSAYVDVPIGLFILVSILCVYKTLSDGLFAWELAVIAAFCIGMKLTLIGHLPFFVILLLLASAHRLPRREMALLTLALVGLSLPWYVRNLWEAHDPTPPMFNLLFDHPDPVFSQGDAAWIYLTGKESDLTNPVRLLSLPFQYFIGPGQAPFGRDGVSAAILLLYAPVVFLLVLLCCRKRWHVPRRFIYLSVAVPYFAIPWFYNADGRHALHWYPVLVAWVGVAISFIYFRAVRQWGSRRATWIGIATAAFCCVLIVPSPTHGSVEFYRNYYRETSEFADLGGDRKRYLEKNVRGYQAGEAVINTLLSEHKQQTHVLAMQGIPPPHFQFRKNANIKSVGDWFGPARYWDLYGQVNGGEGCLSYLTRLNISAVISSTLPRQSPWWNRFYEQFRTCLRDHNYIEYRCGDQNVAIFLKSNIKPHASLQPVP
;
A
#
# COMPACT_ATOMS: atom_id res chain seq x y z
N MET A 1 -27.85 -5.18 -2.40
CA MET A 1 -27.73 -3.73 -2.68
C MET A 1 -27.30 -3.59 -4.14
N SER A 2 -27.82 -2.64 -4.94
CA SER A 2 -27.39 -2.55 -6.35
C SER A 2 -25.91 -2.14 -6.41
N ILE A 3 -25.16 -2.68 -7.36
CA ILE A 3 -23.73 -2.40 -7.61
C ILE A 3 -23.49 -0.90 -7.71
N LEU A 4 -24.35 -0.21 -8.45
CA LEU A 4 -24.29 1.25 -8.59
C LEU A 4 -24.36 1.95 -7.23
N ARG A 5 -25.24 1.51 -6.33
CA ARG A 5 -25.34 2.07 -4.97
C ARG A 5 -24.06 1.83 -4.18
N SER A 6 -23.47 0.63 -4.24
CA SER A 6 -22.22 0.32 -3.55
C SER A 6 -21.06 1.17 -4.08
N TYR A 7 -20.98 1.33 -5.40
CA TYR A 7 -19.99 2.17 -6.05
C TYR A 7 -20.12 3.64 -5.65
N LEU A 8 -21.32 4.20 -5.72
CA LEU A 8 -21.58 5.59 -5.32
C LEU A 8 -21.27 5.83 -3.83
N LEU A 9 -21.61 4.89 -2.95
CA LEU A 9 -21.25 5.00 -1.53
C LEU A 9 -19.75 4.96 -1.33
N GLY A 10 -19.02 4.07 -2.03
CA GLY A 10 -17.57 4.01 -1.97
C GLY A 10 -16.92 5.32 -2.44
N LEU A 11 -17.42 5.90 -3.54
CA LEU A 11 -16.98 7.22 -4.00
C LEU A 11 -17.25 8.31 -2.96
N ILE A 12 -18.44 8.31 -2.33
CA ILE A 12 -18.76 9.27 -1.27
C ILE A 12 -17.76 9.13 -0.11
N VAL A 13 -17.47 7.90 0.34
CA VAL A 13 -16.49 7.64 1.39
C VAL A 13 -15.11 8.21 1.01
N ALA A 14 -14.63 7.92 -0.20
CA ALA A 14 -13.34 8.42 -0.68
C ALA A 14 -13.30 9.96 -0.75
N HIS A 15 -14.36 10.61 -1.25
CA HIS A 15 -14.38 12.07 -1.39
C HIS A 15 -14.53 12.78 -0.05
N VAL A 16 -15.34 12.25 0.86
CA VAL A 16 -15.42 12.76 2.23
C VAL A 16 -14.08 12.63 2.93
N ALA A 17 -13.41 11.47 2.80
CA ALA A 17 -12.07 11.28 3.32
C ALA A 17 -11.07 12.26 2.68
N TRP A 18 -11.11 12.45 1.36
CA TRP A 18 -10.23 13.40 0.69
C TRP A 18 -10.41 14.84 1.17
N LEU A 19 -11.67 15.29 1.24
CA LEU A 19 -11.99 16.64 1.73
C LEU A 19 -11.53 16.82 3.20
N PHE A 20 -11.73 15.79 4.01
CA PHE A 20 -11.25 15.76 5.40
C PHE A 20 -9.72 15.86 5.45
N PHE A 21 -8.98 15.03 4.74
CA PHE A 21 -7.52 15.08 4.69
C PHE A 21 -7.00 16.42 4.17
N PHE A 22 -7.60 16.95 3.09
CA PHE A 22 -7.24 18.26 2.57
C PHE A 22 -7.41 19.36 3.63
N THR A 23 -8.52 19.33 4.37
CA THR A 23 -8.80 20.31 5.43
C THR A 23 -7.82 20.16 6.58
N THR A 24 -7.56 18.94 7.05
CA THR A 24 -6.60 18.67 8.14
C THR A 24 -5.18 19.09 7.74
N GLY A 25 -4.77 18.83 6.52
CA GLY A 25 -3.45 19.23 6.02
C GLY A 25 -3.22 20.74 6.00
N GLN A 26 -4.29 21.53 5.89
CA GLN A 26 -4.17 22.99 6.01
C GLN A 26 -3.71 23.45 7.40
N LEU A 27 -3.74 22.61 8.43
CA LEU A 27 -3.17 22.93 9.74
C LEU A 27 -1.66 23.18 9.68
N LEU A 28 -0.94 22.46 8.83
CA LEU A 28 0.50 22.65 8.63
C LEU A 28 0.81 23.81 7.69
N TRP A 29 -0.08 24.11 6.75
CA TRP A 29 0.19 25.10 5.74
C TRP A 29 0.19 26.52 6.32
N LYS A 30 1.38 27.10 6.39
CA LYS A 30 1.53 28.53 6.72
C LYS A 30 1.10 29.35 5.51
N ARG A 31 -0.09 29.94 5.56
CA ARG A 31 -0.49 30.92 4.54
C ARG A 31 0.47 32.10 4.57
N HIS A 32 1.25 32.24 3.50
CA HIS A 32 1.91 33.51 3.27
C HIS A 32 0.86 34.56 2.88
N ALA A 33 1.10 35.81 3.29
CA ALA A 33 0.17 36.92 3.20
C ALA A 33 -0.36 37.30 1.80
N ASP A 34 0.02 36.55 0.76
CA ASP A 34 -0.44 36.74 -0.61
C ASP A 34 -1.63 35.84 -0.92
N ASP A 35 -2.77 36.17 -0.31
CA ASP A 35 -4.07 35.50 -0.53
C ASP A 35 -4.59 35.58 -1.97
N SER A 36 -3.89 36.30 -2.85
CA SER A 36 -4.33 36.59 -4.23
C SER A 36 -3.91 35.49 -5.22
N LYS A 37 -2.99 34.56 -4.85
CA LYS A 37 -2.54 33.52 -5.77
C LYS A 37 -3.50 32.34 -5.77
N PRO A 38 -3.90 31.85 -6.96
CA PRO A 38 -4.76 30.69 -7.07
C PRO A 38 -4.09 29.45 -6.45
N PHE A 39 -4.90 28.61 -5.84
CA PHE A 39 -4.45 27.36 -5.25
C PHE A 39 -3.90 26.43 -6.35
N ARG A 40 -2.67 25.95 -6.18
CA ARG A 40 -1.96 25.19 -7.21
C ARG A 40 -2.14 23.68 -6.96
N LEU A 41 -2.05 22.89 -8.03
CA LEU A 41 -2.17 21.43 -7.98
C LEU A 41 -1.16 20.78 -7.02
N ASP A 42 0.10 21.28 -7.01
CA ASP A 42 1.13 20.80 -6.09
C ASP A 42 0.73 21.02 -4.62
N THR A 43 0.16 22.18 -4.32
CA THR A 43 -0.35 22.49 -2.98
C THR A 43 -1.54 21.62 -2.60
N LEU A 44 -2.47 21.36 -3.52
CA LEU A 44 -3.60 20.46 -3.31
C LEU A 44 -3.12 19.06 -2.89
N VAL A 45 -2.20 18.49 -3.67
CA VAL A 45 -1.69 17.13 -3.43
C VAL A 45 -0.90 17.07 -2.12
N ILE A 46 0.05 17.99 -1.89
CA ILE A 46 0.85 18.02 -0.67
C ILE A 46 -0.05 18.17 0.55
N THR A 47 -0.99 19.11 0.52
CA THR A 47 -1.90 19.38 1.65
C THR A 47 -2.77 18.15 1.94
N SER A 48 -3.31 17.48 0.92
CA SER A 48 -4.11 16.26 1.09
C SER A 48 -3.30 15.14 1.75
N VAL A 49 -2.08 14.88 1.28
CA VAL A 49 -1.24 13.79 1.80
C VAL A 49 -0.69 14.13 3.20
N ALA A 50 -0.37 15.40 3.47
CA ALA A 50 0.00 15.86 4.81
C ALA A 50 -1.17 15.67 5.81
N GLY A 51 -2.39 15.96 5.38
CA GLY A 51 -3.57 15.72 6.20
C GLY A 51 -3.85 14.23 6.43
N MET A 52 -3.63 13.37 5.43
CA MET A 52 -3.63 11.91 5.65
C MET A 52 -2.63 11.53 6.74
N ALA A 53 -1.39 12.02 6.65
CA ALA A 53 -0.37 11.70 7.64
C ALA A 53 -0.77 12.17 9.05
N LEU A 54 -1.25 13.42 9.20
CA LEU A 54 -1.71 13.95 10.49
C LEU A 54 -2.86 13.14 11.09
N SER A 55 -3.91 12.89 10.29
CA SER A 55 -5.05 12.09 10.73
C SER A 55 -4.63 10.66 11.07
N GLY A 56 -3.71 10.07 10.30
CA GLY A 56 -3.16 8.76 10.60
C GLY A 56 -2.38 8.72 11.90
N PHE A 57 -1.60 9.75 12.24
CA PHE A 57 -0.97 9.86 13.56
C PHE A 57 -1.99 10.06 14.68
N GLY A 58 -3.06 10.78 14.43
CA GLY A 58 -4.19 10.86 15.36
C GLY A 58 -4.80 9.48 15.64
N LEU A 59 -5.04 8.68 14.59
CA LEU A 59 -5.54 7.32 14.72
C LEU A 59 -4.54 6.41 15.44
N LEU A 60 -3.23 6.57 15.19
CA LEU A 60 -2.18 5.84 15.88
C LEU A 60 -2.20 6.10 17.38
N LEU A 61 -2.32 7.37 17.77
CA LEU A 61 -2.47 7.76 19.20
C LEU A 61 -3.73 7.17 19.82
N LEU A 62 -4.88 7.23 19.14
CA LEU A 62 -6.11 6.59 19.61
C LEU A 62 -5.92 5.08 19.78
N GLY A 63 -5.24 4.42 18.84
CA GLY A 63 -4.99 2.99 18.89
C GLY A 63 -4.13 2.59 20.10
N PHE A 64 -3.05 3.32 20.37
CA PHE A 64 -2.20 3.09 21.55
C PHE A 64 -2.87 3.50 22.87
N ALA A 65 -3.73 4.51 22.83
CA ALA A 65 -4.51 4.94 24.00
C ALA A 65 -5.75 4.06 24.30
N HIS A 66 -6.00 3.00 23.54
CA HIS A 66 -7.18 2.14 23.63
C HIS A 66 -8.52 2.88 23.36
N LEU A 67 -8.48 3.88 22.51
CA LEU A 67 -9.61 4.74 22.14
C LEU A 67 -9.99 4.61 20.64
N LEU A 68 -9.58 3.54 19.95
CA LEU A 68 -9.93 3.28 18.56
C LEU A 68 -11.37 2.78 18.45
N ASN A 69 -12.31 3.64 18.78
CA ASN A 69 -13.75 3.39 18.83
C ASN A 69 -14.52 4.63 18.35
N PRO A 70 -15.86 4.58 18.18
CA PRO A 70 -16.62 5.73 17.68
C PRO A 70 -16.45 7.02 18.49
N PHE A 71 -16.33 6.92 19.82
CA PHE A 71 -16.14 8.09 20.70
C PHE A 71 -14.74 8.70 20.52
N GLY A 72 -13.71 7.86 20.42
CA GLY A 72 -12.36 8.33 20.15
C GLY A 72 -12.26 9.00 18.78
N LEU A 73 -12.88 8.43 17.74
CA LEU A 73 -12.94 9.07 16.42
C LEU A 73 -13.66 10.42 16.46
N ALA A 74 -14.78 10.51 17.16
CA ALA A 74 -15.49 11.77 17.36
C ALA A 74 -14.62 12.79 18.12
N GLY A 75 -13.90 12.33 19.14
CA GLY A 75 -12.94 13.15 19.90
C GLY A 75 -11.79 13.67 19.02
N LEU A 76 -11.24 12.84 18.15
CA LEU A 76 -10.20 13.24 17.17
C LEU A 76 -10.72 14.33 16.23
N LEU A 77 -11.92 14.15 15.68
CA LEU A 77 -12.57 15.14 14.82
C LEU A 77 -12.81 16.46 15.56
N ALA A 78 -13.26 16.40 16.82
CA ALA A 78 -13.45 17.59 17.65
C ALA A 78 -12.13 18.30 17.95
N LEU A 79 -11.06 17.54 18.22
CA LEU A 79 -9.72 18.09 18.42
C LEU A 79 -9.20 18.79 17.16
N GLU A 80 -9.32 18.16 16.00
CA GLU A 80 -8.90 18.75 14.73
C GLU A 80 -9.68 20.04 14.43
N ALA A 81 -11.00 20.04 14.68
CA ALA A 81 -11.84 21.24 14.55
C ALA A 81 -11.41 22.36 15.51
N ALA A 82 -11.10 22.01 16.78
CA ALA A 82 -10.60 22.96 17.78
C ALA A 82 -9.23 23.53 17.38
N LEU A 83 -8.30 22.69 16.94
CA LEU A 83 -6.99 23.11 16.45
C LEU A 83 -7.13 24.02 15.23
N PHE A 84 -8.05 23.69 14.32
CA PHE A 84 -8.30 24.54 13.16
C PHE A 84 -8.80 25.92 13.57
N ARG A 85 -9.75 25.96 14.52
CA ARG A 85 -10.29 27.23 15.06
C ARG A 85 -9.21 28.07 15.73
N LEU A 86 -8.35 27.43 16.54
CA LEU A 86 -7.29 28.12 17.30
C LEU A 86 -6.16 28.60 16.40
N LEU A 87 -5.67 27.76 15.50
CA LEU A 87 -4.47 28.03 14.70
C LEU A 87 -4.77 28.83 13.43
N LYS A 88 -5.91 28.58 12.79
CA LYS A 88 -6.30 29.18 11.51
C LYS A 88 -7.41 30.23 11.63
N ARG A 89 -7.95 30.44 12.82
CA ARG A 89 -9.10 31.32 13.08
C ARG A 89 -10.32 31.02 12.16
N GLY A 90 -10.40 29.79 11.67
CA GLY A 90 -11.50 29.30 10.84
C GLY A 90 -12.59 28.65 11.71
N ASN A 91 -13.83 28.67 11.26
CA ASN A 91 -14.94 27.97 11.89
C ASN A 91 -15.46 26.87 10.97
N TRP A 92 -15.21 25.62 11.29
CA TRP A 92 -15.68 24.45 10.56
C TRP A 92 -17.22 24.40 10.39
N LEU A 93 -17.95 24.99 11.31
CA LEU A 93 -19.42 25.08 11.25
C LEU A 93 -19.92 26.18 10.30
N SER A 94 -19.02 27.00 9.77
CA SER A 94 -19.36 28.11 8.88
C SER A 94 -19.48 27.65 7.42
N LEU A 95 -20.60 27.94 6.80
CA LEU A 95 -20.81 27.71 5.36
C LEU A 95 -19.76 28.47 4.50
N THR A 96 -19.38 29.65 4.92
CA THR A 96 -18.35 30.47 4.24
C THR A 96 -16.98 29.78 4.26
N PHE A 97 -16.65 29.08 5.34
CA PHE A 97 -15.44 28.26 5.43
C PHE A 97 -15.46 27.14 4.37
N TRP A 98 -16.51 26.34 4.32
CA TRP A 98 -16.62 25.25 3.36
C TRP A 98 -16.70 25.72 1.92
N ARG A 99 -17.37 26.84 1.66
CA ARG A 99 -17.37 27.47 0.34
C ARG A 99 -15.96 27.84 -0.10
N ARG A 100 -15.14 28.40 0.80
CA ARG A 100 -13.75 28.76 0.52
C ARG A 100 -12.90 27.50 0.26
N ILE A 101 -12.99 26.48 1.13
CA ILE A 101 -12.31 25.19 0.95
C ILE A 101 -12.65 24.59 -0.42
N LEU A 102 -13.93 24.57 -0.78
CA LEU A 102 -14.36 24.04 -2.08
C LEU A 102 -13.84 24.90 -3.25
N GLN A 103 -13.83 26.22 -3.10
CA GLN A 103 -13.24 27.12 -4.11
C GLN A 103 -11.74 26.85 -4.28
N ASP A 104 -10.97 26.76 -3.19
CA ASP A 104 -9.53 26.45 -3.21
C ASP A 104 -9.29 25.07 -3.86
N PHE A 105 -10.13 24.09 -3.55
CA PHE A 105 -10.09 22.76 -4.13
C PHE A 105 -10.35 22.78 -5.64
N LEU A 106 -11.38 23.51 -6.07
CA LEU A 106 -11.78 23.58 -7.48
C LEU A 106 -10.88 24.46 -8.33
N THR A 107 -10.23 25.47 -7.78
CA THR A 107 -9.28 26.33 -8.53
C THR A 107 -8.04 25.60 -9.02
N GLY A 108 -7.65 24.50 -8.37
CA GLY A 108 -6.60 23.59 -8.84
C GLY A 108 -7.02 22.70 -10.01
N TRP A 109 -8.30 22.69 -10.38
CA TRP A 109 -8.84 21.81 -11.42
C TRP A 109 -8.62 22.40 -12.81
N THR A 110 -7.78 21.73 -13.57
CA THR A 110 -7.50 22.01 -14.97
C THR A 110 -8.07 20.88 -15.85
N LEU A 111 -8.11 21.09 -17.15
CA LEU A 111 -8.59 20.05 -18.06
C LEU A 111 -7.83 18.71 -17.92
N PRO A 112 -6.49 18.66 -17.77
CA PRO A 112 -5.80 17.41 -17.45
C PRO A 112 -6.24 16.77 -16.13
N VAL A 113 -6.44 17.54 -15.07
CA VAL A 113 -6.92 17.05 -13.77
C VAL A 113 -8.30 16.44 -13.91
N THR A 114 -9.22 17.15 -14.59
CA THR A 114 -10.59 16.66 -14.86
C THR A 114 -10.57 15.35 -15.64
N PHE A 115 -9.72 15.24 -16.66
CA PHE A 115 -9.59 14.02 -17.47
C PHE A 115 -9.10 12.85 -16.63
N ILE A 116 -8.03 13.04 -15.85
CA ILE A 116 -7.49 12.02 -14.94
C ILE A 116 -8.57 11.57 -13.97
N TYR A 117 -9.32 12.52 -13.39
CA TYR A 117 -10.39 12.21 -12.46
C TYR A 117 -11.50 11.36 -13.11
N ILE A 118 -11.97 11.75 -14.29
CA ILE A 118 -12.99 10.97 -15.04
C ILE A 118 -12.48 9.57 -15.35
N LEU A 119 -11.22 9.44 -15.77
CA LEU A 119 -10.59 8.14 -15.98
C LEU A 119 -10.62 7.30 -14.69
N PHE A 120 -10.26 7.90 -13.57
CA PHE A 120 -10.23 7.20 -12.28
C PHE A 120 -11.63 6.79 -11.80
N LEU A 121 -12.68 7.49 -12.15
CA LEU A 121 -14.05 7.02 -11.93
C LEU A 121 -14.29 5.67 -12.63
N SER A 122 -13.81 5.48 -13.85
CA SER A 122 -13.90 4.20 -14.55
C SER A 122 -12.99 3.14 -13.93
N LEU A 123 -11.72 3.47 -13.70
CA LEU A 123 -10.74 2.54 -13.14
C LEU A 123 -11.05 2.11 -11.69
N GLY A 124 -11.87 2.86 -10.98
CA GLY A 124 -12.29 2.56 -9.61
C GLY A 124 -13.47 1.60 -9.50
N ILE A 125 -14.09 1.20 -10.61
CA ILE A 125 -15.25 0.28 -10.56
C ILE A 125 -14.91 -1.03 -9.83
N PRO A 126 -13.75 -1.68 -10.06
CA PRO A 126 -13.39 -2.89 -9.33
C PRO A 126 -13.18 -2.72 -7.81
N ALA A 127 -13.07 -1.48 -7.31
CA ALA A 127 -12.93 -1.25 -5.86
C ALA A 127 -14.17 -1.67 -5.04
N ILE A 128 -15.30 -1.99 -5.69
CA ILE A 128 -16.48 -2.56 -5.02
C ILE A 128 -16.33 -4.04 -4.67
N LEU A 129 -15.37 -4.72 -5.29
CA LEU A 129 -15.20 -6.15 -5.09
C LEU A 129 -14.72 -6.44 -3.66
N PRO A 130 -15.27 -7.47 -3.02
CA PRO A 130 -14.71 -7.92 -1.76
C PRO A 130 -13.32 -8.53 -1.99
N PRO A 131 -12.38 -8.40 -1.03
CA PRO A 131 -11.06 -8.98 -1.13
C PRO A 131 -11.17 -10.51 -1.17
N THR A 132 -10.46 -11.17 -2.09
CA THR A 132 -10.52 -12.61 -2.31
C THR A 132 -9.21 -13.33 -2.05
N HIS A 133 -8.07 -12.62 -2.09
CA HIS A 133 -6.75 -13.25 -2.02
C HIS A 133 -5.65 -12.27 -1.57
N GLY A 134 -4.47 -12.80 -1.36
CA GLY A 134 -3.25 -12.04 -1.10
C GLY A 134 -3.16 -11.44 0.31
N ASP A 135 -2.28 -10.46 0.46
CA ASP A 135 -1.99 -9.81 1.72
C ASP A 135 -3.21 -9.09 2.34
N PRO A 136 -4.11 -8.43 1.56
CA PRO A 136 -5.33 -7.84 2.10
C PRO A 136 -6.15 -8.80 2.96
N VAL A 137 -6.33 -10.02 2.49
CA VAL A 137 -7.10 -11.06 3.20
C VAL A 137 -6.27 -11.71 4.29
N SER A 138 -4.97 -11.94 4.02
CA SER A 138 -4.11 -12.69 4.92
C SER A 138 -3.80 -11.95 6.21
N TYR A 139 -3.59 -10.62 6.15
CA TYR A 139 -3.24 -9.87 7.35
C TYR A 139 -3.64 -8.38 7.34
N HIS A 140 -3.68 -7.66 6.21
CA HIS A 140 -3.96 -6.21 6.25
C HIS A 140 -5.35 -5.92 6.85
N LEU A 141 -6.41 -6.36 6.17
CA LEU A 141 -7.78 -6.09 6.66
C LEU A 141 -8.11 -6.91 7.92
N ALA A 142 -7.42 -8.02 8.14
CA ALA A 142 -7.54 -8.78 9.37
C ALA A 142 -7.07 -7.96 10.58
N TYR A 143 -5.87 -7.33 10.51
CA TYR A 143 -5.40 -6.41 11.55
C TYR A 143 -6.33 -5.22 11.72
N ALA A 144 -6.75 -4.62 10.61
CA ALA A 144 -7.64 -3.46 10.66
C ALA A 144 -8.95 -3.77 11.38
N ALA A 145 -9.56 -4.92 11.09
CA ALA A 145 -10.78 -5.37 11.74
C ALA A 145 -10.56 -5.74 13.22
N ASP A 146 -9.46 -6.43 13.53
CA ASP A 146 -9.11 -6.84 14.88
C ASP A 146 -8.87 -5.63 15.79
N TRP A 147 -8.10 -4.64 15.34
CA TRP A 147 -7.86 -3.41 16.09
C TRP A 147 -9.13 -2.60 16.28
N ALA A 148 -10.00 -2.51 15.26
CA ALA A 148 -11.31 -1.87 15.37
C ALA A 148 -12.21 -2.57 16.40
N ASN A 149 -12.22 -3.90 16.40
CA ASN A 149 -13.03 -4.69 17.34
C ASN A 149 -12.49 -4.60 18.78
N ALA A 150 -11.16 -4.58 18.95
CA ALA A 150 -10.52 -4.45 20.26
C ALA A 150 -10.49 -3.01 20.78
N GLY A 151 -10.75 -2.03 19.92
CA GLY A 151 -10.62 -0.61 20.25
C GLY A 151 -9.19 -0.15 20.49
N ARG A 152 -8.18 -0.94 20.09
CA ARG A 152 -6.76 -0.69 20.36
C ARG A 152 -5.84 -1.40 19.37
N ILE A 153 -4.63 -0.87 19.25
CA ILE A 153 -3.52 -1.56 18.57
C ILE A 153 -2.93 -2.59 19.54
N TYR A 154 -2.72 -3.81 19.07
CA TYR A 154 -2.01 -4.86 19.79
C TYR A 154 -1.33 -5.81 18.81
N VAL A 155 -0.37 -6.59 19.29
CA VAL A 155 0.26 -7.66 18.53
C VAL A 155 -0.61 -8.91 18.63
N ASP A 156 -1.14 -9.36 17.49
CA ASP A 156 -1.78 -10.67 17.42
C ASP A 156 -0.75 -11.71 16.96
N PRO A 157 -0.29 -12.59 17.85
CA PRO A 157 0.71 -13.60 17.50
C PRO A 157 0.16 -14.65 16.53
N PHE A 158 -1.11 -14.62 16.20
CA PHE A 158 -1.76 -15.57 15.27
C PHE A 158 -1.90 -15.01 13.87
N LEU A 159 -1.68 -13.72 13.65
CA LEU A 159 -1.66 -13.12 12.32
C LEU A 159 -0.25 -13.09 11.72
N ARG A 160 -0.18 -13.11 10.39
CA ARG A 160 1.08 -13.00 9.66
C ARG A 160 1.71 -11.64 9.91
N PHE A 161 3.02 -11.60 10.14
CA PHE A 161 3.78 -10.37 10.38
C PHE A 161 3.25 -9.52 11.55
N PRO A 162 3.14 -10.08 12.77
CA PRO A 162 2.47 -9.44 13.90
C PRO A 162 3.11 -8.13 14.34
N TYR A 163 4.38 -7.91 14.02
CA TYR A 163 5.14 -6.73 14.39
C TYR A 163 5.27 -5.69 13.27
N TYR A 164 4.54 -5.85 12.17
CA TYR A 164 4.64 -4.88 11.08
C TYR A 164 4.18 -3.48 11.50
N ALA A 165 4.89 -2.48 10.97
CA ALA A 165 4.46 -1.10 10.95
C ALA A 165 3.32 -0.94 9.94
N ASN A 166 2.20 -0.35 10.34
CA ASN A 166 0.96 -0.39 9.57
C ASN A 166 0.16 0.92 9.67
N ASN A 167 0.82 2.07 9.51
CA ASN A 167 0.13 3.37 9.60
C ASN A 167 -1.08 3.47 8.68
N PHE A 168 -1.01 2.96 7.45
CA PHE A 168 -2.12 3.08 6.51
C PHE A 168 -3.34 2.26 6.92
N LEU A 169 -3.14 1.09 7.53
CA LEU A 169 -4.25 0.24 7.99
C LEU A 169 -5.08 0.86 9.11
N LEU A 170 -4.60 1.90 9.75
CA LEU A 170 -5.38 2.65 10.74
C LEU A 170 -6.60 3.34 10.12
N PHE A 171 -6.52 3.74 8.85
CA PHE A 171 -7.68 4.24 8.11
C PHE A 171 -8.70 3.15 7.84
N ASP A 172 -8.23 1.95 7.46
CA ASP A 172 -9.10 0.80 7.30
C ASP A 172 -9.74 0.44 8.65
N SER A 173 -8.98 0.47 9.76
CA SER A 173 -9.53 0.27 11.10
C SER A 173 -10.62 1.30 11.45
N ALA A 174 -10.41 2.57 11.12
CA ALA A 174 -11.42 3.60 11.32
C ALA A 174 -12.69 3.33 10.48
N LEU A 175 -12.55 2.85 9.24
CA LEU A 175 -13.69 2.42 8.43
C LEU A 175 -14.42 1.22 9.05
N PHE A 176 -13.70 0.24 9.63
CA PHE A 176 -14.34 -0.85 10.37
C PHE A 176 -15.08 -0.37 11.62
N VAL A 177 -14.50 0.55 12.39
CA VAL A 177 -15.17 1.21 13.54
C VAL A 177 -16.48 1.88 13.11
N LEU A 178 -16.48 2.53 11.94
CA LEU A 178 -17.65 3.20 11.35
C LEU A 178 -18.59 2.24 10.60
N LYS A 179 -18.30 0.94 10.57
CA LYS A 179 -19.04 -0.09 9.80
C LYS A 179 -19.01 0.15 8.28
N LEU A 180 -17.96 0.77 7.81
CA LEU A 180 -17.69 1.07 6.39
C LEU A 180 -16.52 0.23 5.82
N GLY A 181 -16.13 -0.87 6.49
CA GLY A 181 -14.99 -1.71 6.09
C GLY A 181 -15.08 -2.27 4.66
N ASP A 182 -16.28 -2.37 4.09
CA ASP A 182 -16.49 -2.78 2.71
C ASP A 182 -15.93 -1.79 1.67
N TYR A 183 -15.57 -0.59 2.10
CA TYR A 183 -15.07 0.50 1.24
C TYR A 183 -13.58 0.80 1.42
N CYS A 184 -12.81 -0.06 2.11
CA CYS A 184 -11.36 0.12 2.31
C CYS A 184 -10.61 0.28 0.98
N HIS A 185 -10.99 -0.45 -0.07
CA HIS A 185 -10.35 -0.36 -1.39
C HIS A 185 -10.44 1.06 -2.00
N PHE A 186 -11.49 1.82 -1.67
CA PHE A 186 -11.63 3.19 -2.17
C PHE A 186 -10.61 4.17 -1.58
N LEU A 187 -10.00 3.86 -0.44
CA LEU A 187 -8.88 4.66 0.11
C LEU A 187 -7.61 4.45 -0.72
N THR A 188 -7.33 3.22 -1.14
CA THR A 188 -6.20 2.92 -2.05
C THR A 188 -6.45 3.54 -3.43
N TRP A 189 -7.69 3.48 -3.94
CA TRP A 189 -8.09 4.18 -5.16
C TRP A 189 -7.85 5.69 -5.06
N LEU A 190 -8.21 6.33 -3.94
CA LEU A 190 -7.93 7.75 -3.69
C LEU A 190 -6.42 8.03 -3.70
N CYS A 191 -5.61 7.16 -3.07
CA CYS A 191 -4.15 7.28 -3.12
C CYS A 191 -3.62 7.17 -4.56
N GLY A 192 -4.17 6.28 -5.36
CA GLY A 192 -3.83 6.15 -6.77
C GLY A 192 -4.15 7.41 -7.57
N LEU A 193 -5.33 8.00 -7.38
CA LEU A 193 -5.71 9.27 -7.98
C LEU A 193 -4.71 10.38 -7.59
N LEU A 194 -4.44 10.53 -6.30
CA LEU A 194 -3.48 11.52 -5.79
C LEU A 194 -2.05 11.27 -6.31
N THR A 195 -1.67 10.02 -6.56
CA THR A 195 -0.38 9.68 -7.16
C THR A 195 -0.28 10.23 -8.58
N CYS A 196 -1.29 10.03 -9.42
CA CYS A 196 -1.32 10.57 -10.78
C CYS A 196 -1.36 12.10 -10.80
N LEU A 197 -2.11 12.72 -9.88
CA LEU A 197 -2.11 14.17 -9.70
C LEU A 197 -0.75 14.69 -9.20
N GLY A 198 -0.06 13.94 -8.33
CA GLY A 198 1.29 14.22 -7.85
C GLY A 198 2.32 14.18 -8.98
N VAL A 199 2.25 13.16 -9.85
CA VAL A 199 3.09 13.09 -11.06
C VAL A 199 2.85 14.32 -11.94
N LEU A 200 1.59 14.67 -12.20
CA LEU A 200 1.23 15.86 -12.98
C LEU A 200 1.80 17.16 -12.35
N ALA A 201 1.76 17.27 -11.02
CA ALA A 201 2.25 18.45 -10.31
C ALA A 201 3.75 18.70 -10.51
N PHE A 202 4.57 17.67 -10.73
CA PHE A 202 6.01 17.82 -10.98
C PHE A 202 6.33 18.56 -12.27
N PHE A 203 5.56 18.40 -13.34
CA PHE A 203 5.88 19.00 -14.64
C PHE A 203 4.87 20.04 -15.12
N ALA A 204 3.75 20.24 -14.40
CA ALA A 204 2.83 21.34 -14.65
C ALA A 204 3.33 22.70 -14.13
N ALA A 205 4.46 22.73 -13.41
CA ALA A 205 4.97 23.93 -12.75
C ALA A 205 5.42 25.01 -13.75
N PRO A 206 5.09 26.31 -13.49
CA PRO A 206 5.35 27.42 -14.40
C PRO A 206 6.82 27.70 -14.66
N GLU A 207 7.74 27.21 -13.84
CA GLU A 207 9.19 27.42 -13.98
C GLU A 207 9.81 26.75 -15.24
N LEU A 208 9.06 25.85 -15.86
CA LEU A 208 9.42 25.29 -17.19
C LEU A 208 8.95 26.18 -18.35
N ARG A 209 8.09 27.17 -18.06
CA ARG A 209 7.54 28.07 -19.07
C ARG A 209 8.33 29.37 -19.01
N SER A 210 9.10 29.69 -20.05
CA SER A 210 9.61 31.07 -20.17
C SER A 210 8.47 31.98 -20.59
N ALA A 211 8.56 33.30 -20.26
CA ALA A 211 7.55 34.27 -20.62
C ALA A 211 7.29 34.34 -22.16
N ASP A 212 8.32 34.02 -22.95
CA ASP A 212 8.24 33.97 -24.42
C ASP A 212 7.54 32.72 -24.99
N ASP A 213 7.36 31.66 -24.19
CA ASP A 213 6.77 30.40 -24.65
C ASP A 213 5.22 30.45 -24.68
N HIS A 214 4.60 31.51 -24.16
CA HIS A 214 3.14 31.65 -24.13
C HIS A 214 2.47 31.70 -25.52
N GLN A 215 3.22 32.01 -26.58
CA GLN A 215 2.67 32.13 -27.94
C GLN A 215 3.06 30.98 -28.87
N ARG A 216 4.02 30.13 -28.52
CA ARG A 216 4.59 29.14 -29.47
C ARG A 216 4.41 27.70 -28.98
N GLY A 217 3.42 27.02 -29.55
CA GLY A 217 3.32 25.53 -29.45
C GLY A 217 2.61 24.99 -28.21
N ARG A 218 1.34 25.34 -28.00
CA ARG A 218 0.53 24.86 -26.87
C ARG A 218 0.20 23.35 -26.89
N LEU A 219 0.27 22.70 -28.04
CA LEU A 219 -0.18 21.32 -28.22
C LEU A 219 0.69 20.32 -27.45
N PHE A 220 2.00 20.40 -27.54
CA PHE A 220 2.88 19.43 -26.89
C PHE A 220 2.81 19.49 -25.34
N PRO A 221 2.93 20.64 -24.67
CA PRO A 221 2.73 20.73 -23.22
C PRO A 221 1.38 20.19 -22.77
N PHE A 222 0.33 20.40 -23.56
CA PHE A 222 -1.00 19.87 -23.29
C PHE A 222 -1.03 18.34 -23.39
N LEU A 223 -0.61 17.74 -24.49
CA LEU A 223 -0.59 16.28 -24.67
C LEU A 223 0.28 15.59 -23.62
N HIS A 224 1.42 16.15 -23.30
CA HIS A 224 2.33 15.62 -22.30
C HIS A 224 1.70 15.55 -20.90
N GLN A 225 0.88 16.55 -20.51
CA GLN A 225 0.15 16.56 -19.24
C GLN A 225 -0.90 15.45 -19.14
N PHE A 226 -1.37 14.90 -20.25
CA PHE A 226 -2.27 13.75 -20.28
C PHE A 226 -1.51 12.42 -20.34
N LEU A 227 -0.56 12.31 -21.26
CA LEU A 227 0.06 11.03 -21.60
C LEU A 227 0.87 10.45 -20.43
N ILE A 228 1.59 11.27 -19.68
CA ILE A 228 2.46 10.76 -18.60
C ILE A 228 1.66 10.21 -17.41
N PRO A 229 0.71 10.94 -16.80
CA PRO A 229 -0.14 10.35 -15.77
C PRO A 229 -1.01 9.20 -16.27
N LEU A 230 -1.47 9.26 -17.52
CA LEU A 230 -2.24 8.19 -18.16
C LEU A 230 -1.42 6.89 -18.26
N SER A 231 -0.16 6.97 -18.62
CA SER A 231 0.70 5.79 -18.71
C SER A 231 0.90 5.12 -17.35
N LEU A 232 1.01 5.90 -16.25
CA LEU A 232 1.01 5.35 -14.90
C LEU A 232 -0.34 4.71 -14.55
N ALA A 233 -1.43 5.45 -14.79
CA ALA A 233 -2.78 5.00 -14.46
C ALA A 233 -3.18 3.71 -15.19
N LEU A 234 -2.66 3.50 -16.41
CA LEU A 234 -2.94 2.32 -17.23
C LEU A 234 -1.88 1.22 -17.08
N SER A 235 -0.86 1.40 -16.26
CA SER A 235 0.12 0.34 -16.01
C SER A 235 -0.55 -0.84 -15.29
N PRO A 236 -0.41 -2.10 -15.76
CA PRO A 236 -1.03 -3.26 -15.12
C PRO A 236 -0.67 -3.40 -13.65
N VAL A 237 0.60 -3.24 -13.28
CA VAL A 237 1.04 -3.31 -11.89
C VAL A 237 0.34 -2.26 -11.02
N PHE A 238 0.12 -1.06 -11.56
CA PHE A 238 -0.59 -0.01 -10.83
C PHE A 238 -2.09 -0.33 -10.70
N LEU A 239 -2.71 -0.80 -11.78
CA LEU A 239 -4.13 -1.16 -11.82
C LEU A 239 -4.47 -2.34 -10.93
N GLU A 240 -3.60 -3.36 -10.87
CA GLU A 240 -3.78 -4.55 -10.04
C GLU A 240 -3.89 -4.18 -8.56
N TYR A 241 -3.04 -3.23 -8.10
CA TYR A 241 -3.03 -2.83 -6.70
C TYR A 241 -3.88 -1.59 -6.39
N LEU A 242 -4.40 -0.90 -7.41
CA LEU A 242 -5.22 0.31 -7.27
C LEU A 242 -6.53 0.05 -6.50
N ASN A 243 -7.18 -1.08 -6.77
CA ASN A 243 -8.50 -1.43 -6.24
C ASN A 243 -8.41 -2.53 -5.16
N SER A 244 -7.38 -2.49 -4.35
CA SER A 244 -7.12 -3.49 -3.32
C SER A 244 -6.67 -2.81 -2.02
N ALA A 245 -6.73 -3.52 -0.90
CA ALA A 245 -6.23 -3.02 0.39
C ALA A 245 -4.73 -3.30 0.59
N TYR A 246 -3.93 -3.23 -0.49
CA TYR A 246 -2.47 -3.23 -0.40
C TYR A 246 -1.95 -1.85 -0.04
N VAL A 247 -0.84 -1.79 0.67
CA VAL A 247 -0.21 -0.52 1.09
C VAL A 247 0.79 0.03 0.08
N ASP A 248 1.09 -0.72 -1.00
CA ASP A 248 2.19 -0.38 -1.92
C ASP A 248 1.87 0.86 -2.79
N VAL A 249 0.62 1.04 -3.25
CA VAL A 249 0.18 2.27 -3.94
C VAL A 249 0.23 3.48 -2.99
N PRO A 250 -0.32 3.44 -1.77
CA PRO A 250 -0.12 4.48 -0.77
C PRO A 250 1.35 4.81 -0.50
N ILE A 251 2.23 3.82 -0.34
CA ILE A 251 3.67 4.05 -0.13
C ILE A 251 4.26 4.85 -1.29
N GLY A 252 3.97 4.45 -2.54
CA GLY A 252 4.41 5.18 -3.74
C GLY A 252 3.95 6.64 -3.75
N LEU A 253 2.71 6.91 -3.33
CA LEU A 253 2.19 8.27 -3.16
C LEU A 253 3.00 9.07 -2.13
N PHE A 254 3.21 8.51 -0.94
CA PHE A 254 3.90 9.21 0.14
C PHE A 254 5.36 9.51 -0.21
N ILE A 255 6.05 8.57 -0.87
CA ILE A 255 7.41 8.79 -1.38
C ILE A 255 7.41 9.91 -2.44
N LEU A 256 6.54 9.83 -3.44
CA LEU A 256 6.44 10.83 -4.51
C LEU A 256 6.19 12.23 -3.94
N VAL A 257 5.26 12.35 -3.01
CA VAL A 257 4.90 13.65 -2.42
C VAL A 257 5.98 14.17 -1.47
N SER A 258 6.71 13.29 -0.77
CA SER A 258 7.89 13.69 0.01
C SER A 258 8.95 14.35 -0.90
N ILE A 259 9.22 13.77 -2.08
CA ILE A 259 10.15 14.39 -3.06
C ILE A 259 9.60 15.70 -3.61
N LEU A 260 8.28 15.78 -3.82
CA LEU A 260 7.64 17.04 -4.23
C LEU A 260 7.80 18.14 -3.16
N CYS A 261 7.66 17.80 -1.88
CA CYS A 261 7.90 18.70 -0.76
C CYS A 261 9.36 19.18 -0.71
N VAL A 262 10.33 18.29 -0.91
CA VAL A 262 11.76 18.66 -1.01
C VAL A 262 11.95 19.72 -2.09
N TYR A 263 11.44 19.46 -3.28
CA TYR A 263 11.53 20.39 -4.39
C TYR A 263 10.91 21.77 -4.06
N LYS A 264 9.71 21.76 -3.46
CA LYS A 264 8.99 22.99 -3.09
C LYS A 264 9.67 23.75 -1.94
N THR A 265 10.24 23.06 -0.96
CA THR A 265 11.00 23.68 0.12
C THR A 265 12.24 24.39 -0.42
N LEU A 266 12.91 23.80 -1.40
CA LEU A 266 14.08 24.42 -2.05
C LEU A 266 13.72 25.61 -2.93
N SER A 267 12.59 25.57 -3.65
CA SER A 267 12.18 26.66 -4.52
C SER A 267 11.53 27.80 -3.74
N ASP A 268 10.60 27.49 -2.88
CA ASP A 268 9.67 28.47 -2.28
C ASP A 268 9.92 28.66 -0.77
N GLY A 269 10.76 27.85 -0.13
CA GLY A 269 10.99 27.83 1.32
C GLY A 269 9.82 27.29 2.13
N LEU A 270 8.83 26.70 1.45
CA LEU A 270 7.59 26.18 2.02
C LEU A 270 7.64 24.64 2.14
N PHE A 271 6.73 24.06 2.91
CA PHE A 271 6.47 22.61 2.97
C PHE A 271 7.53 21.75 3.71
N ALA A 272 8.38 22.35 4.53
CA ALA A 272 9.35 21.58 5.33
C ALA A 272 8.66 20.75 6.44
N TRP A 273 7.60 21.27 7.05
CA TRP A 273 6.80 20.55 8.04
C TRP A 273 6.00 19.43 7.40
N GLU A 274 5.39 19.70 6.24
CA GLU A 274 4.70 18.69 5.45
C GLU A 274 5.66 17.56 5.06
N LEU A 275 6.88 17.88 4.63
CA LEU A 275 7.91 16.88 4.34
C LEU A 275 8.19 16.00 5.57
N ALA A 276 8.42 16.59 6.74
CA ALA A 276 8.74 15.83 7.95
C ALA A 276 7.60 14.89 8.34
N VAL A 277 6.35 15.37 8.30
CA VAL A 277 5.16 14.61 8.69
C VAL A 277 4.84 13.49 7.67
N ILE A 278 4.88 13.81 6.36
CA ILE A 278 4.60 12.85 5.28
C ILE A 278 5.65 11.73 5.27
N ALA A 279 6.94 12.08 5.34
CA ALA A 279 8.01 11.10 5.36
C ALA A 279 7.98 10.21 6.61
N ALA A 280 7.72 10.79 7.79
CA ALA A 280 7.56 10.05 9.03
C ALA A 280 6.41 9.04 8.95
N PHE A 281 5.27 9.46 8.42
CA PHE A 281 4.12 8.57 8.23
C PHE A 281 4.43 7.44 7.26
N CYS A 282 5.12 7.75 6.16
CA CYS A 282 5.58 6.76 5.17
C CYS A 282 6.42 5.67 5.83
N ILE A 283 7.39 6.03 6.68
CA ILE A 283 8.26 5.08 7.38
C ILE A 283 7.45 4.12 8.26
N GLY A 284 6.39 4.59 8.89
CA GLY A 284 5.50 3.74 9.68
C GLY A 284 4.47 2.93 8.87
N MET A 285 4.50 2.94 7.53
CA MET A 285 3.56 2.16 6.72
C MET A 285 4.02 0.72 6.46
N LYS A 286 5.32 0.46 6.51
CA LYS A 286 5.89 -0.88 6.29
C LYS A 286 7.22 -0.99 7.03
N LEU A 287 7.47 -2.12 7.68
CA LEU A 287 8.66 -2.32 8.52
C LEU A 287 9.97 -2.03 7.78
N THR A 288 10.05 -2.44 6.52
CA THR A 288 11.24 -2.26 5.68
C THR A 288 11.57 -0.80 5.37
N LEU A 289 10.60 0.12 5.52
CA LEU A 289 10.79 1.53 5.19
C LEU A 289 11.66 2.29 6.21
N ILE A 290 11.96 1.69 7.36
CA ILE A 290 12.92 2.29 8.33
C ILE A 290 14.28 2.56 7.68
N GLY A 291 14.70 1.73 6.74
CA GLY A 291 15.92 1.93 5.97
C GLY A 291 15.96 3.22 5.16
N HIS A 292 14.80 3.84 4.91
CA HIS A 292 14.71 5.13 4.20
C HIS A 292 14.77 6.35 5.14
N LEU A 293 14.71 6.15 6.46
CA LEU A 293 14.77 7.26 7.41
C LEU A 293 16.02 8.15 7.24
N PRO A 294 17.25 7.60 7.13
CA PRO A 294 18.44 8.43 6.92
C PRO A 294 18.35 9.28 5.64
N PHE A 295 17.79 8.72 4.58
CA PHE A 295 17.63 9.45 3.32
C PHE A 295 16.67 10.62 3.45
N PHE A 296 15.51 10.44 4.09
CA PHE A 296 14.56 11.52 4.34
C PHE A 296 15.14 12.59 5.26
N VAL A 297 15.93 12.21 6.28
CA VAL A 297 16.65 13.16 7.13
C VAL A 297 17.63 14.00 6.29
N ILE A 298 18.43 13.35 5.45
CA ILE A 298 19.37 14.06 4.55
C ILE A 298 18.62 15.00 3.61
N LEU A 299 17.53 14.54 2.98
CA LEU A 299 16.72 15.38 2.09
C LEU A 299 16.13 16.59 2.83
N LEU A 300 15.61 16.39 4.04
CA LEU A 300 15.06 17.45 4.88
C LEU A 300 16.15 18.50 5.22
N LEU A 301 17.31 18.03 5.66
CA LEU A 301 18.45 18.91 5.99
C LEU A 301 18.92 19.70 4.76
N LEU A 302 19.11 19.03 3.61
CA LEU A 302 19.52 19.69 2.37
C LEU A 302 18.48 20.71 1.88
N ALA A 303 17.19 20.37 1.96
CA ALA A 303 16.11 21.26 1.55
C ALA A 303 16.01 22.50 2.45
N SER A 304 16.32 22.35 3.74
CA SER A 304 16.08 23.38 4.76
C SER A 304 17.32 24.23 5.05
N ALA A 305 18.54 23.75 4.76
CA ALA A 305 19.81 24.32 5.21
C ALA A 305 20.01 25.81 4.86
N HIS A 306 19.47 26.26 3.73
CA HIS A 306 19.60 27.65 3.27
C HIS A 306 18.35 28.50 3.52
N ARG A 307 17.31 27.92 4.12
CA ARG A 307 15.99 28.57 4.23
C ARG A 307 15.50 28.72 5.65
N LEU A 308 15.90 27.81 6.54
CA LEU A 308 15.40 27.75 7.91
C LEU A 308 16.52 27.96 8.94
N PRO A 309 16.21 28.58 10.10
CA PRO A 309 17.15 28.68 11.20
C PRO A 309 17.48 27.26 11.75
N ARG A 310 18.70 27.09 12.28
CA ARG A 310 19.19 25.81 12.81
C ARG A 310 18.25 25.16 13.84
N ARG A 311 17.60 26.00 14.67
CA ARG A 311 16.62 25.51 15.68
C ARG A 311 15.41 24.86 15.02
N GLU A 312 14.88 25.46 13.97
CA GLU A 312 13.73 24.91 13.24
C GLU A 312 14.10 23.62 12.49
N MET A 313 15.29 23.57 11.89
CA MET A 313 15.81 22.35 11.27
C MET A 313 15.95 21.21 12.30
N ALA A 314 16.46 21.50 13.49
CA ALA A 314 16.57 20.50 14.55
C ALA A 314 15.20 20.00 15.01
N LEU A 315 14.21 20.88 15.16
CA LEU A 315 12.83 20.52 15.50
C LEU A 315 12.17 19.67 14.42
N LEU A 316 12.35 20.01 13.15
CA LEU A 316 11.84 19.23 12.02
C LEU A 316 12.47 17.83 11.94
N THR A 317 13.79 17.75 12.15
CA THR A 317 14.49 16.46 12.18
C THR A 317 14.02 15.61 13.36
N LEU A 318 13.86 16.23 14.53
CA LEU A 318 13.33 15.55 15.72
C LEU A 318 11.88 15.08 15.48
N ALA A 319 11.04 15.89 14.83
CA ALA A 319 9.68 15.52 14.47
C ALA A 319 9.67 14.35 13.47
N LEU A 320 10.48 14.42 12.42
CA LEU A 320 10.61 13.32 11.44
C LEU A 320 11.02 12.02 12.13
N VAL A 321 12.09 12.04 12.92
CA VAL A 321 12.57 10.84 13.61
C VAL A 321 11.55 10.37 14.64
N GLY A 322 11.09 11.26 15.53
CA GLY A 322 10.18 10.90 16.62
C GLY A 322 8.85 10.34 16.14
N LEU A 323 8.26 10.92 15.09
CA LEU A 323 7.00 10.42 14.51
C LEU A 323 7.18 9.12 13.70
N SER A 324 8.41 8.80 13.26
CA SER A 324 8.71 7.55 12.55
C SER A 324 8.79 6.34 13.48
N LEU A 325 9.09 6.54 14.76
CA LEU A 325 9.51 5.48 15.68
C LEU A 325 8.41 4.70 16.42
N PRO A 326 7.15 5.11 16.55
CA PRO A 326 6.19 4.47 17.47
C PRO A 326 6.06 2.95 17.29
N TRP A 327 6.02 2.46 16.04
CA TRP A 327 5.94 1.04 15.76
C TRP A 327 7.22 0.30 16.15
N TYR A 328 8.37 0.89 15.92
CA TYR A 328 9.69 0.30 16.23
C TYR A 328 9.95 0.28 17.74
N VAL A 329 9.49 1.32 18.46
CA VAL A 329 9.52 1.36 19.93
C VAL A 329 8.60 0.29 20.52
N ARG A 330 7.37 0.13 19.98
CA ARG A 330 6.47 -0.97 20.38
C ARG A 330 7.16 -2.33 20.18
N ASN A 331 7.73 -2.56 19.00
CA ASN A 331 8.38 -3.83 18.69
C ASN A 331 9.57 -4.09 19.63
N LEU A 332 10.39 -3.07 19.90
CA LEU A 332 11.48 -3.17 20.86
C LEU A 332 10.98 -3.53 22.27
N TRP A 333 9.83 -2.99 22.65
CA TRP A 333 9.21 -3.29 23.96
C TRP A 333 8.63 -4.71 24.02
N GLU A 334 7.95 -5.16 22.97
CA GLU A 334 7.21 -6.42 22.96
C GLU A 334 8.04 -7.62 22.48
N ALA A 335 9.00 -7.40 21.58
CA ALA A 335 9.80 -8.44 20.95
C ALA A 335 11.31 -8.32 21.20
N HIS A 336 11.74 -7.29 21.93
CA HIS A 336 13.16 -6.94 22.15
C HIS A 336 13.97 -6.72 20.86
N ASP A 337 13.27 -6.55 19.73
CA ASP A 337 13.82 -6.24 18.41
C ASP A 337 12.96 -5.14 17.77
N PRO A 338 13.53 -4.02 17.29
CA PRO A 338 12.76 -2.96 16.66
C PRO A 338 12.11 -3.39 15.32
N THR A 339 12.65 -4.44 14.68
CA THR A 339 12.23 -4.90 13.34
C THR A 339 12.13 -6.42 13.20
N PRO A 340 11.39 -7.10 14.08
CA PRO A 340 11.31 -8.56 14.05
C PRO A 340 10.74 -9.07 12.71
N PRO A 341 11.25 -10.18 12.17
CA PRO A 341 12.41 -10.97 12.61
C PRO A 341 13.73 -10.55 11.94
N MET A 342 13.79 -9.36 11.31
CA MET A 342 14.90 -8.98 10.41
C MET A 342 16.25 -8.91 11.11
N PHE A 343 16.28 -8.52 12.37
CA PHE A 343 17.51 -8.37 13.15
C PHE A 343 17.61 -9.32 14.34
N ASN A 344 16.77 -10.35 14.43
CA ASN A 344 16.85 -11.34 15.49
C ASN A 344 18.25 -11.96 15.63
N LEU A 345 18.99 -12.06 14.51
CA LEU A 345 20.38 -12.53 14.51
C LEU A 345 21.37 -11.56 15.21
N LEU A 346 20.99 -10.28 15.35
CA LEU A 346 21.82 -9.25 15.99
C LEU A 346 21.44 -9.04 17.47
N PHE A 347 20.20 -9.30 17.82
CA PHE A 347 19.67 -8.99 19.16
C PHE A 347 19.61 -10.21 20.09
N ASP A 348 19.93 -11.41 19.62
CA ASP A 348 20.08 -12.69 20.37
C ASP A 348 19.02 -12.93 21.48
N HIS A 349 17.78 -12.47 21.25
CA HIS A 349 16.67 -12.69 22.16
C HIS A 349 15.67 -13.66 21.56
N PRO A 350 15.14 -14.62 22.35
CA PRO A 350 14.07 -15.48 21.90
C PRO A 350 12.81 -14.64 21.66
N ASP A 351 12.44 -14.48 20.41
CA ASP A 351 11.16 -13.87 20.04
C ASP A 351 10.03 -14.83 20.43
N PRO A 352 8.99 -14.37 21.14
CA PRO A 352 7.85 -15.22 21.51
C PRO A 352 7.04 -15.73 20.31
N VAL A 353 7.19 -15.11 19.14
CA VAL A 353 6.43 -15.46 17.92
C VAL A 353 7.31 -16.11 16.85
N PHE A 354 8.54 -15.64 16.69
CA PHE A 354 9.48 -16.14 15.68
C PHE A 354 10.65 -16.88 16.33
N SER A 355 10.91 -18.12 15.88
CA SER A 355 12.13 -18.82 16.29
C SER A 355 13.34 -18.30 15.53
N GLN A 356 14.55 -18.61 16.03
CA GLN A 356 15.79 -18.32 15.28
C GLN A 356 15.82 -18.99 13.90
N GLY A 357 15.19 -20.16 13.77
CA GLY A 357 15.01 -20.86 12.49
C GLY A 357 14.13 -20.08 11.50
N ASP A 358 13.13 -19.33 12.00
CA ASP A 358 12.27 -18.47 11.17
C ASP A 358 13.00 -17.26 10.64
N ALA A 359 13.77 -16.61 11.50
CA ALA A 359 14.61 -15.50 11.10
C ALA A 359 15.59 -15.95 10.03
N ALA A 360 16.25 -17.10 10.23
CA ALA A 360 17.18 -17.68 9.27
C ALA A 360 16.47 -18.03 7.95
N TRP A 361 15.27 -18.59 7.98
CA TRP A 361 14.54 -18.97 6.77
C TRP A 361 14.04 -17.76 6.00
N ILE A 362 13.46 -16.76 6.65
CA ILE A 362 13.06 -15.50 5.99
C ILE A 362 14.27 -14.82 5.37
N TYR A 363 15.41 -14.89 6.07
CA TYR A 363 16.67 -14.34 5.58
C TYR A 363 17.24 -15.16 4.40
N LEU A 364 17.14 -16.49 4.45
CA LEU A 364 17.67 -17.41 3.44
C LEU A 364 16.79 -17.48 2.21
N THR A 365 15.48 -17.51 2.34
CA THR A 365 14.55 -17.50 1.18
C THR A 365 14.55 -16.16 0.45
N GLY A 366 14.87 -15.07 1.16
CA GLY A 366 15.21 -13.81 0.50
C GLY A 366 16.58 -13.81 -0.17
N LYS A 367 17.46 -14.76 0.15
CA LYS A 367 18.85 -14.82 -0.31
C LYS A 367 19.14 -15.80 -1.46
N GLU A 368 18.23 -16.68 -1.80
CA GLU A 368 18.32 -17.39 -3.09
C GLU A 368 18.22 -16.43 -4.29
N SER A 369 17.81 -15.19 -4.05
CA SER A 369 18.09 -14.10 -4.96
C SER A 369 19.60 -13.86 -4.96
N ASP A 370 20.27 -14.14 -6.07
CA ASP A 370 21.67 -13.94 -6.41
C ASP A 370 22.26 -12.52 -6.19
N LEU A 371 21.94 -11.90 -5.06
CA LEU A 371 22.39 -10.56 -4.67
C LEU A 371 23.88 -10.45 -4.45
N THR A 372 24.55 -11.60 -4.30
CA THR A 372 26.01 -11.66 -4.24
C THR A 372 26.67 -11.50 -5.61
N ASN A 373 25.92 -11.61 -6.71
CA ASN A 373 26.46 -11.45 -8.05
C ASN A 373 26.09 -10.08 -8.64
N PRO A 374 27.00 -9.10 -8.66
CA PRO A 374 26.73 -7.76 -9.17
C PRO A 374 26.36 -7.74 -10.67
N VAL A 375 26.85 -8.71 -11.46
CA VAL A 375 26.52 -8.83 -12.88
C VAL A 375 25.06 -9.23 -13.04
N ARG A 376 24.56 -10.15 -12.23
CA ARG A 376 23.15 -10.55 -12.26
C ARG A 376 22.25 -9.44 -11.75
N LEU A 377 22.66 -8.72 -10.71
CA LEU A 377 21.96 -7.55 -10.21
C LEU A 377 21.78 -6.47 -11.30
N LEU A 378 22.88 -6.16 -12.01
CA LEU A 378 22.86 -5.20 -13.11
C LEU A 378 22.07 -5.71 -14.33
N SER A 379 22.05 -7.02 -14.55
CA SER A 379 21.30 -7.63 -15.67
C SER A 379 19.81 -7.84 -15.40
N LEU A 380 19.37 -7.80 -14.11
CA LEU A 380 17.99 -7.99 -13.72
C LEU A 380 16.97 -7.22 -14.58
N PRO A 381 17.12 -5.90 -14.81
CA PRO A 381 16.17 -5.16 -15.63
C PRO A 381 16.10 -5.66 -17.08
N PHE A 382 17.21 -6.15 -17.62
CA PHE A 382 17.24 -6.74 -18.96
C PHE A 382 16.62 -8.14 -18.99
N GLN A 383 16.84 -8.96 -17.95
CA GLN A 383 16.23 -10.28 -17.82
C GLN A 383 14.71 -10.17 -17.74
N TYR A 384 14.19 -9.15 -17.05
CA TYR A 384 12.76 -8.87 -17.01
C TYR A 384 12.19 -8.40 -18.35
N PHE A 385 13.00 -7.75 -19.16
CA PHE A 385 12.60 -7.30 -20.50
C PHE A 385 12.61 -8.42 -21.54
N ILE A 386 13.58 -9.33 -21.47
CA ILE A 386 13.85 -10.32 -22.55
C ILE A 386 13.31 -11.71 -22.20
N GLY A 387 13.13 -12.04 -20.94
CA GLY A 387 12.85 -13.41 -20.50
C GLY A 387 11.36 -13.78 -20.60
N PRO A 388 11.01 -14.71 -21.49
CA PRO A 388 9.68 -15.29 -21.51
C PRO A 388 9.53 -16.29 -20.36
N GLY A 389 8.61 -16.04 -19.43
CA GLY A 389 8.01 -17.07 -18.59
C GLY A 389 8.72 -17.45 -17.28
N GLN A 390 9.86 -16.86 -16.92
CA GLN A 390 10.55 -17.15 -15.65
C GLN A 390 10.64 -15.95 -14.70
N ALA A 391 10.25 -14.77 -15.12
CA ALA A 391 10.22 -13.62 -14.26
C ALA A 391 8.97 -13.70 -13.33
N PRO A 392 9.12 -13.43 -12.04
CA PRO A 392 7.97 -13.28 -11.13
C PRO A 392 6.96 -12.22 -11.62
N PHE A 393 7.37 -11.36 -12.53
CA PHE A 393 6.54 -10.35 -13.20
C PHE A 393 5.83 -10.80 -14.48
N GLY A 394 5.91 -12.07 -14.86
CA GLY A 394 5.21 -12.59 -16.06
C GLY A 394 3.69 -12.39 -16.00
N ARG A 395 3.12 -12.13 -14.81
CA ARG A 395 1.74 -11.71 -14.60
C ARG A 395 1.57 -10.20 -14.46
N ASP A 396 2.54 -9.51 -13.84
CA ASP A 396 2.35 -8.15 -13.33
C ASP A 396 2.75 -7.07 -14.33
N GLY A 397 3.27 -7.46 -15.51
CA GLY A 397 3.49 -6.55 -16.64
C GLY A 397 4.36 -5.33 -16.30
N VAL A 398 5.36 -5.48 -15.42
CA VAL A 398 6.37 -4.44 -15.27
C VAL A 398 7.14 -4.39 -16.58
N SER A 399 6.72 -3.47 -17.39
CA SER A 399 7.11 -3.26 -18.77
C SER A 399 8.59 -2.88 -18.87
N ALA A 400 9.01 -2.64 -20.09
CA ALA A 400 10.24 -1.96 -20.44
C ALA A 400 10.57 -0.68 -19.61
N ALA A 401 9.63 -0.17 -18.81
CA ALA A 401 9.86 0.88 -17.81
C ALA A 401 11.04 0.57 -16.87
N ILE A 402 11.27 -0.72 -16.57
CA ILE A 402 12.44 -1.14 -15.80
C ILE A 402 13.76 -0.73 -16.48
N LEU A 403 13.82 -0.75 -17.79
CA LEU A 403 15.01 -0.27 -18.52
C LEU A 403 15.24 1.24 -18.30
N LEU A 404 14.16 2.00 -18.11
CA LEU A 404 14.26 3.42 -17.78
C LEU A 404 14.87 3.67 -16.40
N LEU A 405 14.95 2.66 -15.52
CA LEU A 405 15.61 2.80 -14.23
C LEU A 405 17.08 3.22 -14.33
N TYR A 406 17.75 2.84 -15.42
CA TYR A 406 19.14 3.25 -15.65
C TYR A 406 19.27 4.68 -16.14
N ALA A 407 18.24 5.24 -16.78
CA ALA A 407 18.31 6.58 -17.34
C ALA A 407 18.62 7.67 -16.28
N PRO A 408 18.04 7.70 -15.07
CA PRO A 408 18.43 8.62 -14.00
C PRO A 408 19.91 8.47 -13.59
N VAL A 409 20.41 7.23 -13.51
CA VAL A 409 21.81 6.96 -13.13
C VAL A 409 22.78 7.46 -14.20
N VAL A 410 22.52 7.11 -15.47
CA VAL A 410 23.32 7.60 -16.61
C VAL A 410 23.30 9.11 -16.67
N PHE A 411 22.13 9.71 -16.46
CA PHE A 411 21.99 11.17 -16.44
C PHE A 411 22.84 11.80 -15.33
N LEU A 412 22.83 11.25 -14.10
CA LEU A 412 23.67 11.73 -13.00
C LEU A 412 25.16 11.64 -13.34
N LEU A 413 25.61 10.53 -13.94
CA LEU A 413 27.01 10.39 -14.39
C LEU A 413 27.37 11.44 -15.44
N VAL A 414 26.50 11.68 -16.43
CA VAL A 414 26.70 12.73 -17.43
C VAL A 414 26.75 14.12 -16.79
N LEU A 415 25.89 14.40 -15.80
CA LEU A 415 25.94 15.65 -15.06
C LEU A 415 27.24 15.86 -14.29
N LEU A 416 27.75 14.81 -13.64
CA LEU A 416 29.03 14.88 -12.94
C LEU A 416 30.19 15.20 -13.90
N CYS A 417 30.15 14.63 -15.12
CA CYS A 417 31.15 14.88 -16.15
C CYS A 417 31.03 16.27 -16.83
N CYS A 418 29.79 16.79 -16.96
CA CYS A 418 29.49 17.97 -17.79
C CYS A 418 29.01 19.17 -16.97
N ARG A 419 29.26 19.23 -15.67
CA ARG A 419 28.68 20.16 -14.69
C ARG A 419 28.72 21.66 -15.08
N LYS A 420 29.71 22.09 -15.86
CA LYS A 420 29.89 23.51 -16.20
C LYS A 420 29.01 24.01 -17.37
N ARG A 421 28.34 23.15 -18.13
CA ARG A 421 27.63 23.54 -19.37
C ARG A 421 26.11 23.45 -19.31
N TRP A 422 25.53 22.80 -18.27
CA TRP A 422 24.11 22.47 -18.29
C TRP A 422 23.36 23.11 -17.13
N HIS A 423 22.46 24.05 -17.44
CA HIS A 423 21.47 24.55 -16.45
C HIS A 423 20.35 23.52 -16.30
N VAL A 424 20.55 22.54 -15.42
CA VAL A 424 19.57 21.49 -15.16
C VAL A 424 18.63 21.92 -14.04
N PRO A 425 17.33 21.77 -14.20
CA PRO A 425 16.36 22.06 -13.14
C PRO A 425 16.65 21.23 -11.88
N ARG A 426 16.68 21.83 -10.70
CA ARG A 426 16.98 21.16 -9.42
C ARG A 426 16.08 19.93 -9.19
N ARG A 427 14.77 20.04 -9.51
CA ARG A 427 13.82 18.94 -9.39
C ARG A 427 14.23 17.69 -10.18
N PHE A 428 14.86 17.88 -11.33
CA PHE A 428 15.34 16.77 -12.16
C PHE A 428 16.49 16.02 -11.45
N ILE A 429 17.37 16.78 -10.78
CA ILE A 429 18.46 16.18 -9.99
C ILE A 429 17.90 15.37 -8.83
N TYR A 430 16.94 15.92 -8.07
CA TYR A 430 16.35 15.19 -6.94
C TYR A 430 15.62 13.93 -7.35
N LEU A 431 14.82 13.98 -8.40
CA LEU A 431 14.19 12.79 -8.96
C LEU A 431 15.23 11.77 -9.47
N SER A 432 16.32 12.23 -10.10
CA SER A 432 17.39 11.36 -10.59
C SER A 432 18.13 10.63 -9.46
N VAL A 433 18.19 11.20 -8.27
CA VAL A 433 18.74 10.54 -7.07
C VAL A 433 17.70 9.63 -6.42
N ALA A 434 16.46 10.09 -6.33
CA ALA A 434 15.39 9.38 -5.64
C ALA A 434 15.02 8.06 -6.34
N VAL A 435 14.92 8.03 -7.67
CA VAL A 435 14.54 6.84 -8.43
C VAL A 435 15.46 5.64 -8.11
N PRO A 436 16.79 5.70 -8.32
CA PRO A 436 17.65 4.56 -8.02
C PRO A 436 17.66 4.22 -6.53
N TYR A 437 17.59 5.21 -5.64
CA TYR A 437 17.58 4.96 -4.21
C TYR A 437 16.36 4.13 -3.77
N PHE A 438 15.15 4.52 -4.15
CA PHE A 438 13.94 3.78 -3.81
C PHE A 438 13.79 2.48 -4.60
N ALA A 439 14.54 2.29 -5.67
CA ALA A 439 14.59 1.03 -6.39
C ALA A 439 15.49 -0.02 -5.70
N ILE A 440 16.42 0.38 -4.81
CA ILE A 440 17.33 -0.56 -4.13
C ILE A 440 16.58 -1.72 -3.44
N PRO A 441 15.54 -1.51 -2.62
CA PRO A 441 14.81 -2.60 -1.99
C PRO A 441 14.14 -3.54 -3.00
N TRP A 442 13.76 -3.05 -4.17
CA TRP A 442 13.18 -3.86 -5.23
C TRP A 442 14.18 -4.89 -5.78
N PHE A 443 15.45 -4.56 -5.87
CA PHE A 443 16.49 -5.52 -6.29
C PHE A 443 16.64 -6.68 -5.29
N TYR A 444 16.26 -6.49 -4.03
CA TYR A 444 16.28 -7.56 -3.01
C TYR A 444 15.06 -8.47 -3.08
N ASN A 445 13.91 -7.92 -3.42
CA ASN A 445 12.69 -8.67 -3.57
C ASN A 445 11.99 -8.16 -4.83
N ALA A 446 12.31 -8.80 -5.94
CA ALA A 446 11.82 -8.43 -7.27
C ALA A 446 10.33 -8.76 -7.48
N ASP A 447 9.49 -8.57 -6.47
CA ASP A 447 8.04 -8.64 -6.55
C ASP A 447 7.51 -7.37 -7.24
N GLY A 448 6.62 -7.51 -8.23
CA GLY A 448 6.05 -6.42 -9.02
C GLY A 448 5.44 -5.31 -8.20
N ARG A 449 4.76 -5.64 -7.10
CA ARG A 449 4.16 -4.67 -6.19
C ARG A 449 5.17 -3.72 -5.54
N HIS A 450 6.37 -4.21 -5.22
CA HIS A 450 7.41 -3.37 -4.64
C HIS A 450 7.99 -2.35 -5.63
N ALA A 451 7.77 -2.54 -6.94
CA ALA A 451 8.08 -1.52 -7.93
C ALA A 451 7.23 -0.26 -7.72
N LEU A 452 6.03 -0.36 -7.17
CA LEU A 452 5.15 0.79 -6.89
C LEU A 452 5.77 1.81 -5.94
N HIS A 453 6.77 1.44 -5.12
CA HIS A 453 7.47 2.39 -4.24
C HIS A 453 8.31 3.41 -5.02
N TRP A 454 8.90 3.04 -6.15
CA TRP A 454 9.75 3.92 -6.95
C TRP A 454 9.15 4.28 -8.31
N TYR A 455 8.21 3.50 -8.80
CA TYR A 455 7.64 3.66 -10.13
C TYR A 455 6.95 5.02 -10.38
N PRO A 456 6.12 5.55 -9.47
CA PRO A 456 5.56 6.91 -9.63
C PRO A 456 6.65 8.00 -9.70
N VAL A 457 7.75 7.83 -8.94
CA VAL A 457 8.89 8.75 -8.97
C VAL A 457 9.62 8.69 -10.31
N LEU A 458 9.78 7.48 -10.87
CA LEU A 458 10.34 7.29 -12.21
C LEU A 458 9.47 7.97 -13.28
N VAL A 459 8.15 7.77 -13.22
CA VAL A 459 7.21 8.38 -14.18
C VAL A 459 7.25 9.90 -14.09
N ALA A 460 7.34 10.47 -12.88
CA ALA A 460 7.55 11.91 -12.69
C ALA A 460 8.89 12.36 -13.26
N TRP A 461 9.96 11.60 -13.07
CA TRP A 461 11.28 11.87 -13.66
C TRP A 461 11.21 11.90 -15.19
N VAL A 462 10.57 10.91 -15.82
CA VAL A 462 10.34 10.86 -17.27
C VAL A 462 9.59 12.10 -17.75
N GLY A 463 8.53 12.48 -17.07
CA GLY A 463 7.75 13.68 -17.39
C GLY A 463 8.59 14.97 -17.36
N VAL A 464 9.44 15.14 -16.32
CA VAL A 464 10.35 16.29 -16.21
C VAL A 464 11.44 16.24 -17.27
N ALA A 465 11.99 15.03 -17.58
CA ALA A 465 13.01 14.85 -18.62
C ALA A 465 12.49 15.25 -20.00
N ILE A 466 11.30 14.76 -20.36
CA ILE A 466 10.66 15.09 -21.64
C ILE A 466 10.40 16.60 -21.74
N SER A 467 9.90 17.19 -20.68
CA SER A 467 9.69 18.64 -20.63
C SER A 467 11.01 19.41 -20.85
N PHE A 468 12.07 18.99 -20.18
CA PHE A 468 13.40 19.60 -20.31
C PHE A 468 13.95 19.47 -21.74
N ILE A 469 13.87 18.29 -22.34
CA ILE A 469 14.30 18.05 -23.74
C ILE A 469 13.51 18.94 -24.70
N TYR A 470 12.19 18.98 -24.54
CA TYR A 470 11.30 19.78 -25.38
C TYR A 470 11.66 21.28 -25.35
N PHE A 471 11.75 21.88 -24.16
CA PHE A 471 12.04 23.32 -24.06
C PHE A 471 13.44 23.66 -24.56
N ARG A 472 14.39 22.75 -24.40
CA ARG A 472 15.73 22.94 -25.00
C ARG A 472 15.70 22.86 -26.51
N ALA A 473 14.95 21.90 -27.07
CA ALA A 473 14.76 21.77 -28.51
C ALA A 473 14.04 22.98 -29.12
N VAL A 474 13.04 23.56 -28.40
CA VAL A 474 12.37 24.81 -28.85
C VAL A 474 13.36 25.94 -29.00
N ARG A 475 14.28 26.12 -28.05
CA ARG A 475 15.30 27.19 -28.08
C ARG A 475 16.33 26.99 -29.21
N GLN A 476 16.68 25.73 -29.52
CA GLN A 476 17.72 25.45 -30.51
C GLN A 476 17.19 25.33 -31.94
N TRP A 477 16.01 24.73 -32.12
CA TRP A 477 15.51 24.31 -33.45
C TRP A 477 14.14 24.88 -33.80
N GLY A 478 13.57 25.71 -32.95
CA GLY A 478 12.24 26.29 -33.11
C GLY A 478 11.11 25.34 -32.71
N SER A 479 9.91 25.90 -32.54
CA SER A 479 8.77 25.20 -31.93
C SER A 479 8.29 23.98 -32.72
N ARG A 480 8.26 24.05 -34.08
CA ARG A 480 7.73 22.97 -34.91
C ARG A 480 8.57 21.69 -34.81
N ARG A 481 9.93 21.78 -34.93
CA ARG A 481 10.81 20.60 -34.79
C ARG A 481 10.81 20.08 -33.36
N ALA A 482 10.83 20.96 -32.38
CA ALA A 482 10.75 20.58 -30.97
C ALA A 482 9.46 19.83 -30.66
N THR A 483 8.32 20.21 -31.21
CA THR A 483 7.04 19.51 -31.02
C THR A 483 7.13 18.07 -31.49
N TRP A 484 7.69 17.82 -32.66
CA TRP A 484 7.86 16.44 -33.16
C TRP A 484 8.84 15.62 -32.31
N ILE A 485 9.95 16.20 -31.88
CA ILE A 485 10.90 15.52 -30.98
C ILE A 485 10.21 15.22 -29.65
N GLY A 486 9.48 16.18 -29.10
CA GLY A 486 8.75 15.99 -27.86
C GLY A 486 7.68 14.90 -27.97
N ILE A 487 6.88 14.90 -29.03
CA ILE A 487 5.87 13.85 -29.28
C ILE A 487 6.54 12.48 -29.44
N ALA A 488 7.59 12.38 -30.24
CA ALA A 488 8.31 11.11 -30.44
C ALA A 488 8.90 10.59 -29.11
N THR A 489 9.51 11.47 -28.31
CA THR A 489 10.08 11.09 -27.01
C THR A 489 8.96 10.68 -26.03
N ALA A 490 7.85 11.43 -25.99
CA ALA A 490 6.72 11.09 -25.14
C ALA A 490 6.08 9.76 -25.55
N ALA A 491 5.86 9.54 -26.86
CA ALA A 491 5.33 8.29 -27.38
C ALA A 491 6.26 7.11 -27.06
N PHE A 492 7.56 7.28 -27.26
CA PHE A 492 8.55 6.26 -26.91
C PHE A 492 8.50 5.92 -25.40
N CYS A 493 8.50 6.93 -24.52
CA CYS A 493 8.41 6.69 -23.09
C CYS A 493 7.06 6.07 -22.68
N CYS A 494 5.95 6.47 -23.32
CA CYS A 494 4.65 5.85 -23.07
C CYS A 494 4.64 4.37 -23.52
N VAL A 495 5.24 4.04 -24.64
CA VAL A 495 5.42 2.64 -25.09
C VAL A 495 6.24 1.83 -24.10
N LEU A 496 7.27 2.44 -23.51
CA LEU A 496 8.06 1.80 -22.47
C LEU A 496 7.31 1.65 -21.13
N ILE A 497 6.42 2.57 -20.81
CA ILE A 497 5.62 2.56 -19.59
C ILE A 497 4.39 1.65 -19.75
N VAL A 498 3.77 1.64 -20.92
CA VAL A 498 2.67 0.73 -21.24
C VAL A 498 3.21 -0.68 -21.46
N PRO A 499 2.61 -1.71 -20.90
CA PRO A 499 3.14 -3.06 -20.94
C PRO A 499 3.25 -3.60 -22.37
N SER A 500 4.30 -4.38 -22.58
CA SER A 500 4.48 -5.12 -23.82
C SER A 500 3.30 -6.07 -24.06
N PRO A 501 2.71 -6.12 -25.25
CA PRO A 501 1.64 -7.05 -25.58
C PRO A 501 2.05 -8.53 -25.49
N THR A 502 3.32 -8.82 -25.30
CA THR A 502 3.88 -10.17 -25.33
C THR A 502 3.69 -10.98 -24.02
N HIS A 503 3.26 -10.37 -22.89
CA HIS A 503 3.30 -11.02 -21.58
C HIS A 503 1.98 -10.94 -20.79
N GLY A 504 0.86 -11.25 -21.40
CA GLY A 504 -0.42 -11.34 -20.68
C GLY A 504 -1.09 -9.99 -20.37
N SER A 505 -0.48 -8.88 -20.78
CA SER A 505 -1.05 -7.55 -20.54
C SER A 505 -2.38 -7.33 -21.28
N VAL A 506 -2.50 -7.84 -22.51
CA VAL A 506 -3.76 -7.80 -23.26
C VAL A 506 -4.84 -8.61 -22.53
N GLU A 507 -4.45 -9.77 -22.00
CA GLU A 507 -5.34 -10.60 -21.19
C GLU A 507 -5.70 -9.91 -19.87
N PHE A 508 -4.75 -9.22 -19.23
CA PHE A 508 -5.00 -8.42 -18.04
C PHE A 508 -6.07 -7.36 -18.29
N TYR A 509 -5.95 -6.54 -19.35
CA TYR A 509 -6.95 -5.50 -19.65
C TYR A 509 -8.31 -6.09 -20.03
N ARG A 510 -8.31 -7.19 -20.78
CA ARG A 510 -9.55 -7.92 -21.10
C ARG A 510 -10.25 -8.41 -19.84
N ASN A 511 -9.49 -8.85 -18.87
CA ASN A 511 -9.98 -9.43 -17.63
C ASN A 511 -10.18 -8.41 -16.51
N TYR A 512 -9.70 -7.17 -16.66
CA TYR A 512 -9.73 -6.15 -15.60
C TYR A 512 -11.13 -5.93 -15.01
N TYR A 513 -12.16 -5.92 -15.84
CA TYR A 513 -13.54 -5.80 -15.40
C TYR A 513 -14.31 -7.13 -15.32
N ARG A 514 -13.66 -8.25 -15.63
CA ARG A 514 -14.33 -9.57 -15.66
C ARG A 514 -14.88 -9.93 -14.30
N GLU A 515 -14.09 -9.77 -13.25
CA GLU A 515 -14.53 -10.07 -11.89
C GLU A 515 -15.67 -9.14 -11.43
N THR A 516 -15.64 -7.89 -11.87
CA THR A 516 -16.75 -6.95 -11.62
C THR A 516 -18.02 -7.34 -12.35
N SER A 517 -17.90 -7.81 -13.60
CA SER A 517 -19.04 -8.34 -14.37
C SER A 517 -19.60 -9.59 -13.69
N GLU A 518 -18.73 -10.51 -13.26
CA GLU A 518 -19.12 -11.70 -12.50
C GLU A 518 -19.84 -11.35 -11.19
N PHE A 519 -19.33 -10.36 -10.46
CA PHE A 519 -20.01 -9.86 -9.26
C PHE A 519 -21.39 -9.25 -9.59
N ALA A 520 -21.49 -8.58 -10.75
CA ALA A 520 -22.75 -8.06 -11.25
C ALA A 520 -23.76 -9.17 -11.58
N ASP A 521 -23.32 -10.22 -12.25
CA ASP A 521 -24.13 -11.38 -12.60
C ASP A 521 -24.68 -12.11 -11.38
N LEU A 522 -23.94 -12.06 -10.27
CA LEU A 522 -24.38 -12.53 -8.95
C LEU A 522 -25.29 -11.53 -8.20
N GLY A 523 -25.75 -10.49 -8.87
CA GLY A 523 -26.62 -9.45 -8.29
C GLY A 523 -25.93 -8.53 -7.29
N GLY A 524 -24.61 -8.48 -7.26
CA GLY A 524 -23.83 -7.75 -6.27
C GLY A 524 -23.89 -8.39 -4.87
N ASP A 525 -24.23 -9.67 -4.81
CA ASP A 525 -24.25 -10.43 -3.55
C ASP A 525 -22.82 -10.82 -3.15
N ARG A 526 -22.31 -10.12 -2.16
CA ARG A 526 -20.97 -10.33 -1.62
C ARG A 526 -20.72 -11.76 -1.14
N LYS A 527 -21.72 -12.35 -0.48
CA LYS A 527 -21.61 -13.70 0.05
C LYS A 527 -21.46 -14.70 -1.09
N ARG A 528 -22.32 -14.66 -2.09
CA ARG A 528 -22.26 -15.54 -3.26
C ARG A 528 -20.97 -15.38 -4.03
N TYR A 529 -20.46 -14.14 -4.16
CA TYR A 529 -19.18 -13.88 -4.82
C TYR A 529 -18.01 -14.52 -4.06
N LEU A 530 -17.97 -14.37 -2.72
CA LEU A 530 -16.94 -14.97 -1.88
C LEU A 530 -17.03 -16.51 -1.86
N GLU A 531 -18.25 -17.08 -1.82
CA GLU A 531 -18.47 -18.53 -1.91
C GLU A 531 -17.90 -19.13 -3.21
N LYS A 532 -17.98 -18.36 -4.31
CA LYS A 532 -17.47 -18.80 -5.61
C LYS A 532 -15.95 -18.61 -5.75
N ASN A 533 -15.41 -17.49 -5.26
CA ASN A 533 -14.06 -17.05 -5.57
C ASN A 533 -13.05 -17.27 -4.42
N VAL A 534 -13.53 -17.58 -3.20
CA VAL A 534 -12.67 -17.86 -2.06
C VAL A 534 -12.83 -19.31 -1.63
N ARG A 535 -11.76 -20.05 -1.82
CA ARG A 535 -11.72 -21.46 -1.43
C ARG A 535 -11.93 -21.61 0.06
N GLY A 536 -12.80 -22.51 0.45
CA GLY A 536 -13.12 -22.79 1.84
C GLY A 536 -13.95 -21.71 2.54
N TYR A 537 -14.49 -20.74 1.81
CA TYR A 537 -15.35 -19.71 2.39
C TYR A 537 -16.56 -20.31 3.13
N GLN A 538 -17.30 -21.21 2.47
CA GLN A 538 -18.46 -21.87 3.07
C GLN A 538 -18.07 -22.70 4.30
N ALA A 539 -16.93 -23.39 4.24
CA ALA A 539 -16.38 -24.13 5.35
C ALA A 539 -16.04 -23.22 6.54
N GLY A 540 -15.38 -22.09 6.26
CA GLY A 540 -15.09 -21.07 7.27
C GLY A 540 -16.35 -20.51 7.94
N GLU A 541 -17.37 -20.17 7.16
CA GLU A 541 -18.67 -19.71 7.65
C GLU A 541 -19.35 -20.76 8.55
N ALA A 542 -19.38 -22.02 8.10
CA ALA A 542 -19.99 -23.10 8.86
C ALA A 542 -19.27 -23.35 10.19
N VAL A 543 -17.94 -23.33 10.19
CA VAL A 543 -17.12 -23.47 11.41
C VAL A 543 -17.35 -22.30 12.37
N ILE A 544 -17.31 -21.06 11.88
CA ILE A 544 -17.55 -19.89 12.71
C ILE A 544 -18.94 -19.95 13.33
N ASN A 545 -19.98 -20.27 12.56
CA ASN A 545 -21.34 -20.37 13.07
C ASN A 545 -21.47 -21.50 14.11
N THR A 546 -20.79 -22.63 13.91
CA THR A 546 -20.69 -23.73 14.88
C THR A 546 -20.09 -23.25 16.19
N LEU A 547 -18.92 -22.60 16.14
CA LEU A 547 -18.19 -22.17 17.32
C LEU A 547 -18.90 -21.02 18.07
N LEU A 548 -19.61 -20.17 17.35
CA LEU A 548 -20.42 -19.10 17.92
C LEU A 548 -21.57 -19.61 18.77
N SER A 549 -22.17 -20.74 18.37
CA SER A 549 -23.28 -21.35 19.10
C SER A 549 -22.84 -22.06 20.37
N GLU A 550 -21.58 -22.52 20.43
CA GLU A 550 -21.11 -23.41 21.51
C GLU A 550 -20.18 -22.73 22.52
N HIS A 551 -19.42 -21.69 22.11
CA HIS A 551 -18.34 -21.17 22.94
C HIS A 551 -18.47 -19.70 23.35
N LYS A 552 -18.46 -19.46 24.68
CA LYS A 552 -18.26 -18.14 25.29
C LYS A 552 -16.79 -17.79 25.48
N GLN A 553 -15.86 -18.76 25.36
CA GLN A 553 -14.42 -18.56 25.58
C GLN A 553 -13.66 -18.37 24.26
N GLN A 554 -12.51 -17.72 24.34
CA GLN A 554 -11.63 -17.55 23.20
C GLN A 554 -11.16 -18.89 22.66
N THR A 555 -11.33 -19.10 21.35
CA THR A 555 -10.93 -20.31 20.65
C THR A 555 -10.29 -19.98 19.31
N HIS A 556 -9.55 -20.93 18.75
CA HIS A 556 -8.85 -20.75 17.49
C HIS A 556 -9.30 -21.75 16.42
N VAL A 557 -9.32 -21.28 15.19
CA VAL A 557 -9.53 -22.06 13.99
C VAL A 557 -8.24 -22.07 13.19
N LEU A 558 -7.68 -23.25 12.96
CA LEU A 558 -6.50 -23.42 12.12
C LEU A 558 -6.92 -23.57 10.65
N ALA A 559 -6.52 -22.64 9.81
CA ALA A 559 -6.72 -22.70 8.37
C ALA A 559 -5.42 -23.11 7.68
N MET A 560 -5.46 -24.16 6.86
CA MET A 560 -4.27 -24.79 6.26
C MET A 560 -4.35 -24.88 4.74
N GLN A 561 -3.20 -25.05 4.10
CA GLN A 561 -3.04 -25.33 2.67
C GLN A 561 -3.63 -24.26 1.74
N GLY A 562 -3.42 -23.00 2.05
CA GLY A 562 -3.84 -21.86 1.22
C GLY A 562 -5.34 -21.59 1.32
N ILE A 563 -6.00 -22.11 2.35
CA ILE A 563 -7.32 -21.63 2.75
C ILE A 563 -7.11 -20.34 3.52
N PRO A 564 -7.72 -19.22 3.07
CA PRO A 564 -7.62 -17.96 3.81
C PRO A 564 -8.17 -18.12 5.22
N PRO A 565 -7.58 -17.43 6.21
CA PRO A 565 -8.10 -17.45 7.57
C PRO A 565 -9.57 -17.01 7.61
N PRO A 566 -10.46 -17.69 8.35
CA PRO A 566 -11.89 -17.38 8.32
C PRO A 566 -12.29 -16.02 8.92
N HIS A 567 -11.39 -15.34 9.63
CA HIS A 567 -11.68 -14.00 10.17
C HIS A 567 -11.74 -12.89 9.11
N PHE A 568 -11.24 -13.13 7.91
CA PHE A 568 -11.32 -12.15 6.82
C PHE A 568 -12.74 -11.74 6.46
N GLN A 569 -13.71 -12.39 7.02
CA GLN A 569 -15.12 -12.06 6.87
C GLN A 569 -15.55 -10.88 7.73
N PHE A 570 -14.62 -10.31 8.49
CA PHE A 570 -14.83 -9.08 9.26
C PHE A 570 -16.00 -9.16 10.24
N ARG A 571 -16.34 -10.36 10.70
CA ARG A 571 -17.37 -10.54 11.70
C ARG A 571 -16.86 -10.13 13.07
N LYS A 572 -17.69 -9.40 13.79
CA LYS A 572 -17.45 -8.98 15.16
C LYS A 572 -17.41 -10.19 16.10
N ASN A 573 -16.31 -10.91 16.14
CA ASN A 573 -16.15 -11.91 17.17
C ASN A 573 -14.70 -11.98 17.67
N ALA A 574 -14.45 -11.22 18.75
CA ALA A 574 -13.17 -11.24 19.43
C ALA A 574 -12.83 -12.61 20.04
N ASN A 575 -13.79 -13.52 20.15
CA ASN A 575 -13.62 -14.80 20.83
C ASN A 575 -13.16 -15.92 19.88
N ILE A 576 -13.33 -15.76 18.55
CA ILE A 576 -12.87 -16.74 17.57
C ILE A 576 -11.76 -16.13 16.75
N LYS A 577 -10.55 -16.62 16.92
CA LYS A 577 -9.38 -16.17 16.18
C LYS A 577 -8.96 -17.22 15.17
N SER A 578 -8.49 -16.78 14.04
CA SER A 578 -7.90 -17.65 13.04
C SER A 578 -6.41 -17.80 13.26
N VAL A 579 -5.95 -19.03 13.11
CA VAL A 579 -4.54 -19.37 12.99
C VAL A 579 -4.36 -19.86 11.56
N GLY A 580 -3.54 -19.15 10.77
CA GLY A 580 -3.25 -19.59 9.40
C GLY A 580 -1.94 -20.34 9.31
N ASP A 581 -1.79 -21.09 8.25
CA ASP A 581 -0.54 -21.79 7.93
C ASP A 581 0.56 -20.85 7.40
N TRP A 582 0.19 -19.61 7.15
CA TRP A 582 1.05 -18.52 6.67
C TRP A 582 1.79 -17.78 7.79
N PHE A 583 1.61 -18.25 9.03
CA PHE A 583 2.40 -17.73 10.11
C PHE A 583 3.80 -18.08 9.96
N GLY A 584 4.64 -17.27 9.80
CA GLY A 584 6.05 -17.55 9.68
C GLY A 584 6.44 -19.04 9.64
N PRO A 585 7.46 -19.40 9.00
CA PRO A 585 7.84 -20.81 8.81
C PRO A 585 7.95 -21.63 10.10
N ALA A 586 8.16 -20.96 11.27
CA ALA A 586 8.28 -21.68 12.54
C ALA A 586 7.04 -22.41 12.98
N ARG A 587 5.87 -21.87 12.68
CA ARG A 587 4.67 -22.60 13.08
C ARG A 587 4.43 -23.81 12.21
N TYR A 588 4.77 -23.76 10.94
CA TYR A 588 4.85 -24.96 10.13
C TYR A 588 5.90 -25.92 10.65
N TRP A 589 7.09 -25.43 10.96
CA TRP A 589 8.16 -26.25 11.47
C TRP A 589 7.87 -26.79 12.86
N ASP A 590 7.24 -25.99 13.73
CA ASP A 590 6.77 -26.44 15.03
C ASP A 590 5.72 -27.55 14.88
N LEU A 591 4.72 -27.32 14.05
CA LEU A 591 3.69 -28.33 13.77
C LEU A 591 4.29 -29.57 13.10
N TYR A 592 5.18 -29.38 12.13
CA TYR A 592 5.85 -30.47 11.44
C TYR A 592 6.73 -31.31 12.37
N GLY A 593 7.56 -30.66 13.17
CA GLY A 593 8.42 -31.33 14.15
C GLY A 593 7.61 -32.10 15.17
N GLN A 594 6.49 -31.55 15.61
CA GLN A 594 5.61 -32.17 16.59
C GLN A 594 4.78 -33.31 15.99
N VAL A 595 4.30 -33.20 14.76
CA VAL A 595 3.58 -34.28 14.07
C VAL A 595 4.47 -35.50 13.83
N ASN A 596 5.73 -35.30 13.45
CA ASN A 596 6.70 -36.37 13.26
C ASN A 596 7.14 -37.02 14.59
N GLY A 597 7.00 -36.32 15.72
CA GLY A 597 7.36 -36.82 17.06
C GLY A 597 6.27 -37.58 17.80
N GLY A 598 5.09 -37.77 17.22
CA GLY A 598 3.98 -38.61 17.75
C GLY A 598 3.10 -37.93 18.81
N GLU A 599 3.62 -37.49 19.95
CA GLU A 599 2.84 -36.81 21.00
C GLU A 599 2.68 -35.31 20.78
N GLY A 600 3.47 -34.72 19.90
CA GLY A 600 3.58 -33.29 19.71
C GLY A 600 2.33 -32.62 19.07
N CYS A 601 1.59 -33.35 18.27
CA CYS A 601 0.40 -32.83 17.58
C CYS A 601 -0.69 -32.38 18.58
N LEU A 602 -1.06 -33.26 19.53
CA LEU A 602 -2.05 -32.94 20.56
C LEU A 602 -1.58 -31.78 21.43
N SER A 603 -0.31 -31.77 21.81
CA SER A 603 0.31 -30.68 22.59
C SER A 603 0.20 -29.34 21.85
N TYR A 604 0.48 -29.33 20.55
CA TYR A 604 0.34 -28.14 19.70
C TYR A 604 -1.11 -27.65 19.64
N LEU A 605 -2.06 -28.54 19.32
CA LEU A 605 -3.49 -28.20 19.21
C LEU A 605 -4.06 -27.70 20.54
N THR A 606 -3.62 -28.29 21.65
CA THR A 606 -4.05 -27.91 23.00
C THR A 606 -3.44 -26.59 23.43
N ARG A 607 -2.14 -26.40 23.25
CA ARG A 607 -1.43 -25.15 23.58
C ARG A 607 -2.02 -23.96 22.86
N LEU A 608 -2.39 -24.12 21.59
CA LEU A 608 -3.00 -23.05 20.79
C LEU A 608 -4.54 -23.01 20.93
N ASN A 609 -5.13 -23.85 21.78
CA ASN A 609 -6.58 -23.95 21.93
C ASN A 609 -7.32 -24.05 20.59
N ILE A 610 -6.84 -24.93 19.69
CA ILE A 610 -7.46 -25.16 18.40
C ILE A 610 -8.73 -25.98 18.60
N SER A 611 -9.87 -25.45 18.20
CA SER A 611 -11.18 -26.12 18.25
C SER A 611 -11.61 -26.68 16.90
N ALA A 612 -11.12 -26.09 15.82
CA ALA A 612 -11.42 -26.51 14.47
C ALA A 612 -10.20 -26.37 13.55
N VAL A 613 -10.11 -27.24 12.56
CA VAL A 613 -9.13 -27.17 11.48
C VAL A 613 -9.86 -27.17 10.15
N ILE A 614 -9.52 -26.25 9.26
CA ILE A 614 -10.01 -26.18 7.88
C ILE A 614 -8.83 -26.40 6.96
N SER A 615 -8.89 -27.37 6.08
CA SER A 615 -7.78 -27.70 5.21
C SER A 615 -8.22 -28.06 3.79
N SER A 616 -7.41 -27.71 2.81
CA SER A 616 -7.60 -28.22 1.44
C SER A 616 -7.27 -29.68 1.35
N THR A 617 -8.06 -30.46 0.60
CA THR A 617 -7.78 -31.85 0.29
C THR A 617 -7.04 -32.04 -1.03
N LEU A 618 -6.83 -30.96 -1.80
CA LEU A 618 -6.10 -31.08 -3.06
C LEU A 618 -4.61 -31.30 -2.80
N PRO A 619 -4.01 -32.29 -3.48
CA PRO A 619 -2.57 -32.52 -3.35
C PRO A 619 -1.78 -31.32 -3.82
N ARG A 620 -0.70 -31.01 -3.11
CA ARG A 620 0.29 -30.01 -3.56
C ARG A 620 1.34 -30.70 -4.44
N GLN A 621 2.07 -29.89 -5.21
CA GLN A 621 3.16 -30.38 -6.07
C GLN A 621 4.31 -31.02 -5.27
N SER A 622 4.45 -30.68 -3.98
CA SER A 622 5.50 -31.22 -3.11
C SER A 622 5.06 -32.55 -2.45
N PRO A 623 5.73 -33.68 -2.70
CA PRO A 623 5.47 -34.95 -2.03
C PRO A 623 5.62 -34.89 -0.49
N TRP A 624 6.50 -34.01 -0.02
CA TRP A 624 6.74 -33.75 1.40
C TRP A 624 5.48 -33.18 2.09
N TRP A 625 4.81 -32.20 1.46
CA TRP A 625 3.59 -31.60 1.95
C TRP A 625 2.45 -32.62 2.05
N ASN A 626 2.33 -33.48 1.08
CA ASN A 626 1.26 -34.47 1.05
C ASN A 626 1.43 -35.50 2.19
N ARG A 627 2.68 -35.93 2.46
CA ARG A 627 2.97 -36.84 3.59
C ARG A 627 2.71 -36.16 4.94
N PHE A 628 3.19 -34.93 5.12
CA PHE A 628 2.94 -34.18 6.33
C PHE A 628 1.43 -34.02 6.59
N TYR A 629 0.68 -33.69 5.56
CA TYR A 629 -0.75 -33.46 5.68
C TYR A 629 -1.51 -34.76 6.05
N GLU A 630 -1.17 -35.89 5.46
CA GLU A 630 -1.78 -37.17 5.83
C GLU A 630 -1.45 -37.58 7.27
N GLN A 631 -0.22 -37.38 7.71
CA GLN A 631 0.16 -37.58 9.10
C GLN A 631 -0.62 -36.71 10.06
N PHE A 632 -0.81 -35.45 9.69
CA PHE A 632 -1.57 -34.50 10.50
C PHE A 632 -3.07 -34.87 10.55
N ARG A 633 -3.67 -35.30 9.43
CA ARG A 633 -5.04 -35.81 9.41
C ARG A 633 -5.21 -37.04 10.32
N THR A 634 -4.27 -37.94 10.26
CA THR A 634 -4.26 -39.12 11.16
C THR A 634 -4.20 -38.68 12.62
N CYS A 635 -3.28 -37.76 12.95
CA CYS A 635 -3.21 -37.20 14.30
C CYS A 635 -4.53 -36.56 14.76
N LEU A 636 -5.21 -35.80 13.90
CA LEU A 636 -6.50 -35.18 14.24
C LEU A 636 -7.56 -36.23 14.57
N ARG A 637 -7.65 -37.31 13.76
CA ARG A 637 -8.60 -38.42 13.99
C ARG A 637 -8.30 -39.16 15.29
N ASP A 638 -7.02 -39.43 15.55
CA ASP A 638 -6.57 -40.11 16.77
C ASP A 638 -6.83 -39.32 18.04
N HIS A 639 -7.01 -38.00 17.92
CA HIS A 639 -7.19 -37.07 19.05
C HIS A 639 -8.59 -36.46 19.12
N ASN A 640 -9.59 -37.25 18.73
CA ASN A 640 -11.00 -36.86 18.86
C ASN A 640 -11.46 -35.67 18.04
N TYR A 641 -10.88 -35.45 16.84
CA TYR A 641 -11.45 -34.57 15.85
C TYR A 641 -12.23 -35.36 14.82
N ILE A 642 -13.48 -34.97 14.60
CA ILE A 642 -14.36 -35.58 13.61
C ILE A 642 -14.25 -34.80 12.31
N GLU A 643 -14.10 -35.51 11.20
CA GLU A 643 -14.02 -34.91 9.86
C GLU A 643 -15.42 -34.65 9.30
N TYR A 644 -15.60 -33.46 8.74
CA TYR A 644 -16.83 -33.02 8.09
C TYR A 644 -16.54 -32.42 6.69
N ARG A 645 -17.57 -32.37 5.87
CA ARG A 645 -17.61 -31.71 4.57
C ARG A 645 -18.69 -30.65 4.57
N CYS A 646 -18.45 -29.56 3.79
CA CYS A 646 -19.40 -28.47 3.61
C CYS A 646 -19.25 -27.90 2.19
N GLY A 647 -20.20 -28.20 1.32
CA GLY A 647 -20.29 -27.62 -0.04
C GLY A 647 -19.12 -27.90 -0.97
N ASP A 648 -17.93 -27.42 -0.61
CA ASP A 648 -16.69 -27.64 -1.36
C ASP A 648 -16.07 -29.00 -1.03
N GLN A 649 -16.13 -29.94 -1.99
CA GLN A 649 -15.56 -31.29 -1.85
C GLN A 649 -14.04 -31.30 -1.65
N ASN A 650 -13.36 -30.21 -2.00
CA ASN A 650 -11.92 -30.05 -1.88
C ASN A 650 -11.47 -29.45 -0.53
N VAL A 651 -12.39 -29.32 0.41
CA VAL A 651 -12.11 -28.79 1.74
C VAL A 651 -12.58 -29.75 2.81
N ALA A 652 -11.69 -30.13 3.72
CA ALA A 652 -11.99 -30.92 4.91
C ALA A 652 -12.05 -29.99 6.13
N ILE A 653 -13.00 -30.27 7.01
CA ILE A 653 -13.21 -29.59 8.28
C ILE A 653 -13.04 -30.62 9.38
N PHE A 654 -12.22 -30.35 10.38
CA PHE A 654 -12.07 -31.17 11.57
C PHE A 654 -12.55 -30.37 12.79
N LEU A 655 -13.54 -30.89 13.50
CA LEU A 655 -14.05 -30.30 14.74
C LEU A 655 -13.74 -31.24 15.91
N LYS A 656 -13.43 -30.72 17.08
CA LYS A 656 -13.38 -31.51 18.30
C LYS A 656 -14.71 -32.22 18.52
N SER A 657 -14.69 -33.49 18.93
CA SER A 657 -15.88 -34.34 19.06
C SER A 657 -16.92 -33.84 20.06
N ASN A 658 -16.51 -32.97 20.99
CA ASN A 658 -17.41 -32.34 21.95
C ASN A 658 -18.12 -31.07 21.41
N ILE A 659 -17.88 -30.69 20.14
CA ILE A 659 -18.52 -29.55 19.50
C ILE A 659 -19.67 -30.04 18.63
N LYS A 660 -20.87 -29.52 18.86
CA LYS A 660 -22.04 -29.88 18.05
C LYS A 660 -21.95 -29.16 16.68
N PRO A 661 -21.90 -29.93 15.58
CA PRO A 661 -21.73 -29.32 14.25
C PRO A 661 -22.96 -28.51 13.83
N HIS A 662 -22.76 -27.46 13.06
CA HIS A 662 -23.83 -26.76 12.36
C HIS A 662 -24.50 -27.67 11.34
N ALA A 663 -25.79 -27.46 11.07
CA ALA A 663 -26.60 -28.32 10.19
C ALA A 663 -26.07 -28.45 8.74
N SER A 664 -25.23 -27.47 8.30
CA SER A 664 -24.58 -27.53 6.97
C SER A 664 -23.36 -28.46 6.90
N LEU A 665 -22.90 -29.01 8.03
CA LEU A 665 -21.75 -29.90 8.11
C LEU A 665 -22.19 -31.34 8.06
N GLN A 666 -21.67 -32.11 7.10
CA GLN A 666 -21.94 -33.52 6.95
C GLN A 666 -20.73 -34.33 7.43
N PRO A 667 -20.88 -35.27 8.37
CA PRO A 667 -19.76 -36.08 8.81
C PRO A 667 -19.27 -36.94 7.65
N VAL A 668 -17.97 -37.13 7.58
CA VAL A 668 -17.35 -38.09 6.65
C VAL A 668 -17.40 -39.46 7.31
N PRO A 669 -17.92 -40.50 6.63
CA PRO A 669 -18.02 -41.85 7.16
C PRO A 669 -16.71 -42.46 7.62
#